data_b40aef31ae1cdb25b51517e4787572f8
#
_entry.id   b40aef31ae1cdb25b51517e4787572f8
#
_cell.length_a   1.000
_cell.length_b   1.000
_cell.length_c   1.000
_cell.angle_alpha   90.00
_cell.angle_beta   90.00
_cell.angle_gamma   90.00
#
_symmetry.space_group_name_H-M   'P 1'
#
loop_
_entity.id
_entity.type
_entity.pdbx_description
1 polymer ?
#
loop_
_entity_poly.entity_id
_entity_poly.type
_entity_poly.pdbx_seq_one_letter_code
_entity_poly.pdbx_strand_id
1 'polypeptide(L)'
;MFWLASLMSAPLAAEEVLEEIVVTADLLGRDSAALPVSLSVLDQNMIQQAAVQHFEELIFTIPNLNWSGDGNRARYLQIRGVGELEQYQGAPNPSVGFMIDDIDFSGVGSVATLFDIQRIEVLRGPQGSRYGANALAGLVYVQSADPTDEFALAAELTTGDDGLLAAGLGWGGPLAGSEQLKYRVSAHRHDSDGFRVNPFLGRSDTNGRRETTLRGKLQWEPAGDWSVQLAGLFSDIDDGYDAFALDNSLTMLSDKPGQDAQRSVGGALRAQWTGPAFSFTSITSTADSHMDFSFDADWGNPDSWAPFSYDFVSRNDRQRQTLSQEFRLASAAGAGPGNGRIQWLTGLYLLRLKETLATVNQGNYYDPFFDFGLTLDSMLNSRFESTNVALFGQLALAAGDRGRWTFGLRLEDRDTDYGDSDGLSLGPGESMVGGEIAYSHELSEAVMGYVALARGYKAGGFNLGLVPAGRREFQQEVLWNLEAGIKSSWWEDRVRFDATLFHNRRRDQQVRTSFQLVPNDPASFVFFTDNAAQGETTGLEADLRWLPNETWSVYANLGVLRARFDEFVTPQVDLGGRDQAHAPRYSVALGARYQHPSGLFARLDLSSRDAFYFDVSHNEKSQAFQLAHLRLGYEQDRWTTELWIRNMLDERYAVRGFYFGNEPPDFPNALYVRRGDPRSWGLTFRLRL
;
A
#
# COMPACT_ATOMS: atom_id res chain seq x y z
N MET A 1 64.33 12.71 17.81
CA MET A 1 63.46 11.65 18.33
C MET A 1 62.37 12.35 19.16
N PHE A 2 61.34 12.87 18.48
CA PHE A 2 60.21 13.57 19.11
C PHE A 2 58.95 12.76 18.81
N TRP A 3 58.32 12.20 19.83
CA TRP A 3 57.02 11.56 19.76
C TRP A 3 55.94 12.63 19.89
N LEU A 4 55.19 12.88 18.82
CA LEU A 4 53.92 13.59 18.87
C LEU A 4 52.84 12.59 19.32
N ALA A 5 52.35 12.77 20.55
CA ALA A 5 51.12 12.17 21.02
C ALA A 5 49.95 12.95 20.40
N SER A 6 49.30 12.38 19.36
CA SER A 6 48.00 12.84 18.89
C SER A 6 46.94 12.40 19.92
N LEU A 7 46.44 13.34 20.68
CA LEU A 7 45.20 13.23 21.43
C LEU A 7 44.06 13.07 20.39
N MET A 8 43.60 11.85 20.18
CA MET A 8 42.30 11.59 19.56
C MET A 8 41.22 12.09 20.53
N SER A 9 40.67 13.26 20.28
CA SER A 9 39.39 13.66 20.85
C SER A 9 38.34 12.73 20.25
N ALA A 10 37.79 11.83 21.05
CA ALA A 10 36.56 11.14 20.68
C ALA A 10 35.49 12.19 20.41
N PRO A 11 34.78 12.15 19.29
CA PRO A 11 33.61 13.02 19.11
C PRO A 11 32.65 12.70 20.27
N LEU A 12 32.12 13.75 20.93
CA LEU A 12 30.94 13.60 21.77
C LEU A 12 29.87 13.00 20.86
N ALA A 13 29.46 11.76 21.15
CA ALA A 13 28.31 11.15 20.51
C ALA A 13 27.12 12.10 20.79
N ALA A 14 26.49 12.61 19.74
CA ALA A 14 25.24 13.33 19.86
C ALA A 14 24.23 12.37 20.51
N GLU A 15 23.51 12.85 21.52
CA GLU A 15 22.48 12.06 22.19
C GLU A 15 21.42 11.66 21.16
N GLU A 16 21.29 10.37 20.88
CA GLU A 16 20.33 9.87 19.89
C GLU A 16 18.92 9.95 20.49
N VAL A 17 18.09 10.83 19.95
CA VAL A 17 16.69 11.03 20.30
C VAL A 17 15.80 10.69 19.11
N LEU A 18 14.54 10.30 19.36
CA LEU A 18 13.56 10.06 18.30
C LEU A 18 13.11 11.41 17.74
N GLU A 19 13.43 11.66 16.46
CA GLU A 19 13.08 12.92 15.79
C GLU A 19 11.56 13.15 15.76
N GLU A 20 11.17 14.41 15.88
CA GLU A 20 9.80 14.87 15.68
C GLU A 20 9.46 14.80 14.18
N ILE A 21 8.35 14.13 13.84
CA ILE A 21 7.99 13.88 12.44
C ILE A 21 6.74 14.69 12.08
N VAL A 22 6.89 15.70 11.23
CA VAL A 22 5.76 16.40 10.61
C VAL A 22 5.14 15.50 9.56
N VAL A 23 3.83 15.26 9.68
CA VAL A 23 3.07 14.36 8.79
C VAL A 23 2.61 15.11 7.56
N THR A 24 3.00 14.65 6.38
CA THR A 24 2.58 15.25 5.09
C THR A 24 1.10 15.02 4.83
N ALA A 25 0.58 13.88 5.26
CA ALA A 25 -0.83 13.56 5.12
C ALA A 25 -1.75 14.37 6.06
N ASP A 26 -1.21 15.16 7.01
CA ASP A 26 -1.98 16.20 7.70
C ASP A 26 -1.95 17.51 6.91
N LEU A 27 -3.12 17.95 6.46
CA LEU A 27 -3.26 19.12 5.60
C LEU A 27 -2.89 20.45 6.27
N LEU A 28 -2.81 20.48 7.61
CA LEU A 28 -2.37 21.62 8.42
C LEU A 28 -0.88 21.57 8.81
N GLY A 29 -0.17 20.47 8.44
CA GLY A 29 1.25 20.30 8.70
C GLY A 29 1.60 20.18 10.19
N ARG A 30 0.76 19.51 10.97
CA ARG A 30 1.00 19.27 12.40
C ARG A 30 1.92 18.07 12.59
N ASP A 31 2.58 18.04 13.73
CA ASP A 31 3.35 16.90 14.18
C ASP A 31 2.49 15.65 14.38
N SER A 32 3.08 14.50 14.13
CA SER A 32 2.47 13.17 14.35
C SER A 32 1.94 12.99 15.78
N ALA A 33 2.64 13.50 16.77
CA ALA A 33 2.27 13.45 18.18
C ALA A 33 1.00 14.24 18.50
N ALA A 34 0.72 15.33 17.73
CA ALA A 34 -0.45 16.18 17.94
C ALA A 34 -1.70 15.76 17.15
N LEU A 35 -1.59 14.73 16.30
CA LEU A 35 -2.69 14.30 15.44
C LEU A 35 -3.62 13.30 16.14
N PRO A 36 -4.93 13.57 16.22
CA PRO A 36 -5.91 12.64 16.80
C PRO A 36 -6.30 11.54 15.79
N VAL A 37 -5.34 10.75 15.33
CA VAL A 37 -5.52 9.68 14.34
C VAL A 37 -4.51 8.57 14.58
N SER A 38 -4.90 7.33 14.29
CA SER A 38 -3.99 6.18 14.28
C SER A 38 -3.07 6.26 13.07
N LEU A 39 -1.77 6.28 13.30
CA LEU A 39 -0.74 6.52 12.27
C LEU A 39 0.50 5.70 12.59
N SER A 40 1.06 5.02 11.60
CA SER A 40 2.45 4.52 11.64
C SER A 40 3.30 5.32 10.65
N VAL A 41 4.48 5.76 11.10
CA VAL A 41 5.46 6.42 10.24
C VAL A 41 6.73 5.59 10.22
N LEU A 42 7.15 5.19 9.02
CA LEU A 42 8.43 4.56 8.75
C LEU A 42 9.36 5.62 8.17
N ASP A 43 10.29 6.09 8.98
CA ASP A 43 11.29 7.08 8.57
C ASP A 43 12.41 6.45 7.72
N GLN A 44 13.25 7.30 7.14
CA GLN A 44 14.35 6.87 6.29
C GLN A 44 15.29 5.88 6.99
N ASN A 45 15.60 6.11 8.26
CA ASN A 45 16.50 5.24 9.03
C ASN A 45 15.88 3.85 9.22
N MET A 46 14.58 3.78 9.56
CA MET A 46 13.87 2.49 9.68
C MET A 46 13.85 1.72 8.37
N ILE A 47 13.53 2.39 7.24
CA ILE A 47 13.50 1.78 5.91
C ILE A 47 14.87 1.23 5.56
N GLN A 48 15.94 2.01 5.74
CA GLN A 48 17.30 1.60 5.41
C GLN A 48 17.82 0.50 6.33
N GLN A 49 17.53 0.59 7.63
CA GLN A 49 17.87 -0.45 8.60
C GLN A 49 17.07 -1.74 8.36
N ALA A 50 15.96 -1.71 7.66
CA ALA A 50 15.20 -2.89 7.30
C ALA A 50 15.84 -3.67 6.12
N ALA A 51 16.76 -3.10 5.36
CA ALA A 51 17.44 -3.70 4.19
C ALA A 51 16.45 -4.30 3.18
N VAL A 52 15.35 -3.62 2.94
CA VAL A 52 14.27 -4.04 2.07
C VAL A 52 14.26 -3.24 0.78
N GLN A 53 13.77 -3.85 -0.29
CA GLN A 53 13.73 -3.24 -1.62
C GLN A 53 12.32 -2.75 -1.98
N HIS A 54 11.28 -3.40 -1.44
CA HIS A 54 9.88 -3.16 -1.76
C HIS A 54 9.04 -2.91 -0.52
N PHE A 55 7.92 -2.16 -0.69
CA PHE A 55 7.02 -1.81 0.40
C PHE A 55 6.36 -3.05 1.03
N GLU A 56 6.04 -4.07 0.25
CA GLU A 56 5.43 -5.31 0.76
C GLU A 56 6.25 -5.99 1.84
N GLU A 57 7.57 -5.84 1.83
CA GLU A 57 8.47 -6.40 2.83
C GLU A 57 8.33 -5.71 4.20
N LEU A 58 7.81 -4.46 4.23
CA LEU A 58 7.54 -3.70 5.44
C LEU A 58 6.10 -3.86 5.98
N ILE A 59 5.18 -4.35 5.17
CA ILE A 59 3.76 -4.45 5.54
C ILE A 59 3.58 -5.27 6.83
N PHE A 60 4.39 -6.31 7.03
CA PHE A 60 4.31 -7.16 8.23
C PHE A 60 4.76 -6.46 9.51
N THR A 61 5.39 -5.29 9.43
CA THR A 61 5.77 -4.49 10.59
C THR A 61 4.68 -3.50 11.03
N ILE A 62 3.64 -3.29 10.23
CA ILE A 62 2.59 -2.30 10.49
C ILE A 62 1.35 -2.99 11.07
N PRO A 63 0.83 -2.53 12.22
CA PRO A 63 -0.35 -3.11 12.85
C PRO A 63 -1.58 -3.08 11.93
N ASN A 64 -2.31 -4.22 11.87
CA ASN A 64 -3.56 -4.38 11.12
C ASN A 64 -3.49 -3.97 9.63
N LEU A 65 -2.28 -3.96 9.05
CA LEU A 65 -2.07 -3.84 7.61
C LEU A 65 -1.81 -5.22 7.04
N ASN A 66 -2.54 -5.59 6.00
CA ASN A 66 -2.36 -6.80 5.23
C ASN A 66 -2.34 -6.48 3.73
N TRP A 67 -2.01 -7.46 2.91
CA TRP A 67 -2.02 -7.33 1.48
C TRP A 67 -2.45 -8.60 0.78
N SER A 68 -2.83 -8.47 -0.47
CA SER A 68 -3.08 -9.57 -1.40
C SER A 68 -2.59 -9.21 -2.80
N GLY A 69 -2.45 -10.21 -3.64
CA GLY A 69 -2.08 -10.08 -5.03
C GLY A 69 -2.03 -11.44 -5.68
N ASP A 70 -2.48 -11.51 -6.91
CA ASP A 70 -2.55 -12.77 -7.66
C ASP A 70 -1.23 -13.03 -8.42
N GLY A 71 -0.47 -11.99 -8.73
CA GLY A 71 0.84 -12.05 -9.39
C GLY A 71 2.03 -11.98 -8.43
N ASN A 72 3.14 -11.45 -8.90
CA ASN A 72 4.41 -11.44 -8.17
C ASN A 72 4.50 -10.38 -7.05
N ARG A 73 3.61 -9.37 -7.05
CA ARG A 73 3.68 -8.21 -6.13
C ARG A 73 2.45 -8.07 -5.26
N ALA A 74 2.60 -7.32 -4.14
CA ALA A 74 1.47 -6.82 -3.36
C ALA A 74 0.77 -5.71 -4.14
N ARG A 75 -0.45 -5.98 -4.62
CA ARG A 75 -1.24 -4.99 -5.37
C ARG A 75 -2.34 -4.35 -4.55
N TYR A 76 -2.90 -5.08 -3.61
CA TYR A 76 -4.09 -4.67 -2.86
C TYR A 76 -3.76 -4.67 -1.37
N LEU A 77 -4.11 -3.59 -0.71
CA LEU A 77 -3.86 -3.39 0.70
C LEU A 77 -5.18 -3.50 1.48
N GLN A 78 -5.11 -4.11 2.65
CA GLN A 78 -6.23 -4.15 3.59
C GLN A 78 -5.79 -3.52 4.91
N ILE A 79 -6.48 -2.47 5.35
CA ILE A 79 -6.28 -1.80 6.64
C ILE A 79 -7.46 -2.14 7.53
N ARG A 80 -7.20 -2.69 8.73
CA ARG A 80 -8.24 -3.12 9.68
C ARG A 80 -9.25 -4.10 9.07
N GLY A 81 -8.80 -4.96 8.12
CA GLY A 81 -9.64 -5.90 7.39
C GLY A 81 -10.51 -5.29 6.30
N VAL A 82 -10.27 -4.04 5.92
CA VAL A 82 -10.99 -3.33 4.84
C VAL A 82 -10.06 -3.09 3.67
N GLY A 83 -10.43 -3.57 2.49
CA GLY A 83 -9.64 -3.42 1.25
C GLY A 83 -10.03 -4.48 0.21
N GLU A 84 -9.55 -4.31 -1.01
CA GLU A 84 -9.73 -5.24 -2.11
C GLU A 84 -8.85 -6.46 -1.95
N LEU A 85 -9.28 -7.62 -2.48
CA LEU A 85 -8.54 -8.88 -2.44
C LEU A 85 -7.92 -9.22 -3.79
N GLU A 86 -8.54 -8.74 -4.86
CA GLU A 86 -8.16 -9.01 -6.23
C GLU A 86 -8.51 -7.85 -7.15
N GLN A 87 -8.12 -7.95 -8.41
CA GLN A 87 -8.41 -6.93 -9.41
C GLN A 87 -9.91 -6.84 -9.66
N TYR A 88 -10.46 -5.65 -9.50
CA TYR A 88 -11.87 -5.41 -9.84
C TYR A 88 -12.05 -5.30 -11.36
N GLN A 89 -13.24 -5.65 -11.80
CA GLN A 89 -13.75 -5.34 -13.12
C GLN A 89 -14.80 -4.23 -12.98
N GLY A 90 -14.93 -3.36 -13.97
CA GLY A 90 -15.82 -2.22 -13.90
C GLY A 90 -15.13 -0.95 -13.36
N ALA A 91 -15.86 -0.14 -12.61
CA ALA A 91 -15.37 1.15 -12.14
C ALA A 91 -14.18 1.00 -11.15
N PRO A 92 -13.07 1.73 -11.35
CA PRO A 92 -12.00 1.81 -10.36
C PRO A 92 -12.53 2.36 -9.03
N ASN A 93 -12.31 1.59 -7.95
CA ASN A 93 -12.90 1.92 -6.66
C ASN A 93 -12.06 1.36 -5.49
N PRO A 94 -10.84 1.90 -5.24
CA PRO A 94 -9.97 1.43 -4.16
C PRO A 94 -10.47 1.87 -2.79
N SER A 95 -10.32 1.00 -1.78
CA SER A 95 -10.63 1.30 -0.38
C SER A 95 -9.46 1.92 0.38
N VAL A 96 -8.24 1.68 -0.09
CA VAL A 96 -7.00 2.23 0.49
C VAL A 96 -6.35 3.15 -0.54
N GLY A 97 -6.12 4.39 -0.12
CA GLY A 97 -5.37 5.36 -0.93
C GLY A 97 -3.88 5.01 -0.97
N PHE A 98 -3.24 5.25 -2.11
CA PHE A 98 -1.80 5.09 -2.27
C PHE A 98 -1.23 6.29 -3.05
N MET A 99 -0.45 7.11 -2.37
CA MET A 99 0.12 8.33 -2.95
C MET A 99 1.64 8.33 -2.86
N ILE A 100 2.29 8.88 -3.89
CA ILE A 100 3.73 9.12 -3.91
C ILE A 100 3.94 10.58 -4.31
N ASP A 101 4.53 11.40 -3.44
CA ASP A 101 4.85 12.82 -3.71
C ASP A 101 3.67 13.61 -4.32
N ASP A 102 2.47 13.53 -3.72
CA ASP A 102 1.20 14.11 -4.21
C ASP A 102 0.62 13.48 -5.49
N ILE A 103 1.22 12.44 -6.05
CA ILE A 103 0.70 11.74 -7.22
C ILE A 103 -0.14 10.56 -6.77
N ASP A 104 -1.39 10.46 -7.24
CA ASP A 104 -2.33 9.39 -6.87
C ASP A 104 -2.11 8.14 -7.72
N PHE A 105 -1.68 7.05 -7.08
CA PHE A 105 -1.56 5.70 -7.63
C PHE A 105 -2.53 4.71 -7.00
N SER A 106 -3.61 5.18 -6.37
CA SER A 106 -4.62 4.35 -5.72
C SER A 106 -5.23 3.33 -6.69
N GLY A 107 -5.25 2.06 -6.31
CA GLY A 107 -5.78 0.96 -7.12
C GLY A 107 -4.96 0.57 -8.35
N VAL A 108 -3.76 1.16 -8.55
CA VAL A 108 -2.82 0.76 -9.60
C VAL A 108 -1.84 -0.30 -9.10
N GLY A 109 -1.65 -0.37 -7.80
CA GLY A 109 -0.68 -1.22 -7.14
C GLY A 109 0.58 -0.47 -6.74
N SER A 110 1.43 -1.12 -5.98
CA SER A 110 2.67 -0.53 -5.49
C SER A 110 3.66 -0.31 -6.63
N VAL A 111 4.03 0.93 -6.87
CA VAL A 111 5.08 1.35 -7.82
C VAL A 111 6.33 1.85 -7.07
N ALA A 112 6.42 1.55 -5.77
CA ALA A 112 7.43 2.10 -4.90
C ALA A 112 8.54 1.10 -4.62
N THR A 113 9.70 1.26 -5.26
CA THR A 113 10.95 0.83 -4.65
C THR A 113 11.27 1.77 -3.47
N LEU A 114 11.91 1.23 -2.44
CA LEU A 114 12.22 1.96 -1.20
C LEU A 114 13.56 2.71 -1.25
N PHE A 115 14.30 2.62 -2.33
CA PHE A 115 15.54 3.40 -2.50
C PHE A 115 15.22 4.91 -2.55
N ASP A 116 15.95 5.71 -1.80
CA ASP A 116 15.83 7.18 -1.73
C ASP A 116 14.42 7.66 -1.30
N ILE A 117 13.78 6.91 -0.40
CA ILE A 117 12.53 7.31 0.27
C ILE A 117 12.86 7.96 1.61
N GLN A 118 12.25 9.10 1.88
CA GLN A 118 12.39 9.82 3.14
C GLN A 118 11.51 9.23 4.23
N ARG A 119 10.24 8.91 3.90
CA ARG A 119 9.32 8.27 4.83
C ARG A 119 8.11 7.65 4.14
N ILE A 120 7.46 6.75 4.86
CA ILE A 120 6.15 6.20 4.52
C ILE A 120 5.22 6.44 5.69
N GLU A 121 4.09 7.07 5.42
CA GLU A 121 3.03 7.36 6.38
C GLU A 121 1.84 6.42 6.09
N VAL A 122 1.38 5.68 7.09
CA VAL A 122 0.21 4.81 6.98
C VAL A 122 -0.85 5.30 7.97
N LEU A 123 -1.86 6.00 7.43
CA LEU A 123 -3.02 6.46 8.19
C LEU A 123 -4.06 5.36 8.21
N ARG A 124 -4.44 4.91 9.39
CA ARG A 124 -5.43 3.85 9.59
C ARG A 124 -6.79 4.44 9.97
N GLY A 125 -7.84 3.87 9.38
CA GLY A 125 -9.20 4.41 9.49
C GLY A 125 -9.53 5.42 8.37
N PRO A 126 -10.81 5.80 8.23
CA PRO A 126 -11.29 6.57 7.09
C PRO A 126 -10.68 7.97 7.02
N GLN A 127 -10.16 8.31 5.85
CA GLN A 127 -9.64 9.64 5.53
C GLN A 127 -10.58 10.40 4.57
N GLY A 128 -11.86 10.06 4.58
CA GLY A 128 -12.86 10.61 3.66
C GLY A 128 -13.03 12.13 3.74
N SER A 129 -12.75 12.77 4.89
CA SER A 129 -12.79 14.23 5.05
C SER A 129 -11.63 14.94 4.34
N ARG A 130 -10.52 14.26 4.07
CA ARG A 130 -9.30 14.82 3.48
C ARG A 130 -9.06 14.32 2.06
N TYR A 131 -9.09 13.01 1.86
CA TYR A 131 -8.69 12.33 0.61
C TYR A 131 -9.86 11.74 -0.19
N GLY A 132 -11.09 11.79 0.33
CA GLY A 132 -12.30 11.40 -0.40
C GLY A 132 -12.53 9.90 -0.53
N ALA A 133 -13.14 9.51 -1.64
CA ALA A 133 -13.66 8.16 -1.87
C ALA A 133 -12.60 7.05 -1.87
N ASN A 134 -11.36 7.36 -2.26
CA ASN A 134 -10.28 6.38 -2.37
C ASN A 134 -9.58 6.07 -1.03
N ALA A 135 -10.08 6.56 0.10
CA ALA A 135 -9.48 6.41 1.41
C ALA A 135 -10.49 6.00 2.49
N LEU A 136 -11.36 5.04 2.16
CA LEU A 136 -12.36 4.47 3.08
C LEU A 136 -11.68 3.78 4.28
N ALA A 137 -10.66 2.97 4.03
CA ALA A 137 -9.96 2.20 5.04
C ALA A 137 -8.73 2.93 5.61
N GLY A 138 -8.15 3.82 4.83
CA GLY A 138 -6.94 4.54 5.18
C GLY A 138 -6.14 4.99 3.96
N LEU A 139 -4.94 5.48 4.23
CA LEU A 139 -4.03 6.02 3.20
C LEU A 139 -2.60 5.55 3.47
N VAL A 140 -1.89 5.15 2.42
CA VAL A 140 -0.44 5.02 2.39
C VAL A 140 0.13 6.20 1.61
N TYR A 141 0.95 7.02 2.26
CA TYR A 141 1.63 8.16 1.64
C TYR A 141 3.14 7.93 1.66
N VAL A 142 3.75 7.89 0.48
CA VAL A 142 5.19 7.71 0.30
C VAL A 142 5.80 9.04 -0.09
N GLN A 143 6.77 9.50 0.68
CA GLN A 143 7.55 10.68 0.35
C GLN A 143 8.97 10.29 -0.05
N SER A 144 9.38 10.62 -1.26
CA SER A 144 10.77 10.48 -1.68
C SER A 144 11.65 11.55 -1.04
N ALA A 145 12.97 11.35 -1.05
CA ALA A 145 13.91 12.28 -0.46
C ALA A 145 13.79 13.69 -1.06
N ASP A 146 13.80 14.72 -0.21
CA ASP A 146 13.73 16.11 -0.63
C ASP A 146 15.12 16.65 -1.06
N PRO A 147 15.17 17.69 -1.89
CA PRO A 147 16.38 18.43 -2.18
C PRO A 147 17.05 19.00 -0.90
N THR A 148 18.37 18.96 -0.86
CA THR A 148 19.19 19.38 0.29
C THR A 148 19.87 20.72 0.04
N ASP A 149 20.26 21.44 1.13
CA ASP A 149 20.97 22.71 1.06
C ASP A 149 22.43 22.55 0.62
N GLU A 150 23.00 21.37 0.82
CA GLU A 150 24.34 20.99 0.42
C GLU A 150 24.29 19.82 -0.56
N PHE A 151 25.38 19.60 -1.29
CA PHE A 151 25.47 18.42 -2.16
C PHE A 151 25.39 17.14 -1.31
N ALA A 152 24.47 16.26 -1.70
CA ALA A 152 24.28 14.96 -1.08
C ALA A 152 24.27 13.86 -2.13
N LEU A 153 24.95 12.75 -1.85
CA LEU A 153 25.00 11.53 -2.67
C LEU A 153 24.58 10.34 -1.83
N ALA A 154 23.72 9.49 -2.39
CA ALA A 154 23.39 8.18 -1.87
C ALA A 154 23.60 7.13 -2.95
N ALA A 155 24.29 6.04 -2.65
CA ALA A 155 24.45 4.90 -3.55
C ALA A 155 24.18 3.61 -2.79
N GLU A 156 23.56 2.64 -3.45
CA GLU A 156 23.28 1.31 -2.93
C GLU A 156 23.61 0.26 -3.97
N LEU A 157 24.21 -0.84 -3.52
CA LEU A 157 24.41 -2.05 -4.31
C LEU A 157 24.03 -3.26 -3.46
N THR A 158 23.09 -4.06 -3.95
CA THR A 158 22.62 -5.28 -3.29
C THR A 158 22.80 -6.47 -4.23
N THR A 159 23.28 -7.58 -3.68
CA THR A 159 23.35 -8.87 -4.39
C THR A 159 22.90 -9.98 -3.45
N GLY A 160 22.35 -11.06 -3.98
CA GLY A 160 21.84 -12.17 -3.17
C GLY A 160 21.59 -13.44 -3.98
N ASP A 161 20.89 -14.37 -3.35
CA ASP A 161 20.39 -15.56 -4.01
C ASP A 161 19.34 -15.22 -5.10
N ASP A 162 18.89 -16.22 -5.82
CA ASP A 162 17.93 -16.09 -6.94
C ASP A 162 18.36 -15.05 -7.99
N GLY A 163 19.67 -14.90 -8.24
CA GLY A 163 20.21 -13.96 -9.22
C GLY A 163 20.02 -12.48 -8.84
N LEU A 164 19.69 -12.18 -7.57
CA LEU A 164 19.42 -10.80 -7.12
C LEU A 164 20.60 -9.88 -7.36
N LEU A 165 20.35 -8.83 -8.12
CA LEU A 165 21.22 -7.67 -8.31
C LEU A 165 20.38 -6.39 -8.29
N ALA A 166 20.59 -5.53 -7.30
CA ALA A 166 19.94 -4.23 -7.27
C ALA A 166 20.97 -3.11 -7.08
N ALA A 167 20.78 -2.00 -7.78
CA ALA A 167 21.66 -0.84 -7.71
C ALA A 167 20.85 0.45 -7.69
N GLY A 168 21.19 1.35 -6.77
CA GLY A 168 20.58 2.66 -6.62
C GLY A 168 21.62 3.77 -6.59
N LEU A 169 21.30 4.92 -7.20
CA LEU A 169 22.09 6.14 -7.15
C LEU A 169 21.17 7.34 -7.01
N GLY A 170 21.37 8.14 -5.97
CA GLY A 170 20.65 9.39 -5.72
C GLY A 170 21.62 10.53 -5.45
N TRP A 171 21.38 11.71 -6.03
CA TRP A 171 22.19 12.89 -5.78
C TRP A 171 21.36 14.17 -5.86
N GLY A 172 21.78 15.20 -5.17
CA GLY A 172 21.08 16.46 -5.13
C GLY A 172 21.87 17.56 -4.45
N GLY A 173 21.25 18.73 -4.34
CA GLY A 173 21.82 19.91 -3.74
C GLY A 173 21.41 21.18 -4.47
N PRO A 174 22.09 22.32 -4.23
CA PRO A 174 21.87 23.59 -4.92
C PRO A 174 22.17 23.48 -6.42
N LEU A 175 21.23 23.89 -7.27
CA LEU A 175 21.44 23.89 -8.71
C LEU A 175 22.29 25.12 -9.10
N ALA A 176 23.44 24.87 -9.78
CA ALA A 176 24.39 25.91 -10.19
C ALA A 176 24.83 26.86 -9.05
N GLY A 177 24.86 26.38 -7.81
CA GLY A 177 25.23 27.16 -6.64
C GLY A 177 24.16 28.16 -6.17
N SER A 178 22.92 28.00 -6.63
CA SER A 178 21.78 28.83 -6.20
C SER A 178 21.27 28.36 -4.84
N GLU A 179 21.16 29.26 -3.88
CA GLU A 179 20.48 28.97 -2.61
C GLU A 179 18.95 28.80 -2.75
N GLN A 180 18.39 29.32 -3.84
CA GLN A 180 16.95 29.37 -4.08
C GLN A 180 16.44 28.16 -4.89
N LEU A 181 17.32 27.50 -5.64
CA LEU A 181 16.95 26.42 -6.54
C LEU A 181 17.75 25.17 -6.21
N LYS A 182 17.05 24.13 -5.73
CA LYS A 182 17.64 22.88 -5.28
C LYS A 182 17.01 21.71 -6.04
N TYR A 183 17.75 20.63 -6.19
CA TYR A 183 17.25 19.44 -6.87
C TYR A 183 17.64 18.15 -6.13
N ARG A 184 16.87 17.11 -6.35
CA ARG A 184 17.17 15.71 -6.01
C ARG A 184 16.79 14.81 -7.18
N VAL A 185 17.67 13.92 -7.57
CA VAL A 185 17.40 12.91 -8.62
C VAL A 185 17.84 11.56 -8.10
N SER A 186 17.06 10.52 -8.33
CA SER A 186 17.45 9.16 -8.02
C SER A 186 17.06 8.18 -9.12
N ALA A 187 17.88 7.14 -9.27
CA ALA A 187 17.66 6.03 -10.18
C ALA A 187 17.91 4.72 -9.42
N HIS A 188 17.05 3.75 -9.61
CA HIS A 188 17.16 2.42 -9.02
C HIS A 188 16.82 1.34 -10.06
N ARG A 189 17.60 0.27 -10.07
CA ARG A 189 17.36 -0.92 -10.85
C ARG A 189 17.38 -2.13 -9.95
N HIS A 190 16.40 -3.05 -10.12
CA HIS A 190 16.31 -4.33 -9.42
C HIS A 190 16.11 -5.44 -10.46
N ASP A 191 16.93 -6.46 -10.41
CA ASP A 191 16.82 -7.66 -11.22
C ASP A 191 16.94 -8.88 -10.31
N SER A 192 16.05 -9.88 -10.48
CA SER A 192 16.15 -11.19 -9.85
C SER A 192 15.43 -12.24 -10.69
N ASP A 193 15.90 -13.50 -10.65
CA ASP A 193 15.25 -14.61 -11.34
C ASP A 193 13.99 -15.08 -10.60
N GLY A 194 13.84 -14.68 -9.31
CA GLY A 194 12.79 -15.20 -8.44
C GLY A 194 13.10 -16.62 -7.93
N PHE A 195 12.28 -17.09 -7.02
CA PHE A 195 12.52 -18.34 -6.27
C PHE A 195 11.76 -19.57 -6.80
N ARG A 196 11.10 -19.45 -7.95
CA ARG A 196 10.32 -20.52 -8.56
C ARG A 196 11.03 -21.10 -9.78
N VAL A 197 10.89 -22.38 -9.96
CA VAL A 197 11.47 -23.07 -11.10
C VAL A 197 10.38 -23.72 -11.96
N ASN A 198 10.51 -23.64 -13.27
CA ASN A 198 9.61 -24.27 -14.22
C ASN A 198 10.39 -25.30 -15.06
N PRO A 199 10.42 -26.58 -14.64
CA PRO A 199 11.18 -27.62 -15.32
C PRO A 199 10.60 -28.00 -16.67
N PHE A 200 9.31 -27.78 -16.92
CA PHE A 200 8.71 -28.04 -18.24
C PHE A 200 9.31 -27.14 -19.31
N LEU A 201 9.48 -25.84 -18.98
CA LEU A 201 10.12 -24.87 -19.87
C LEU A 201 11.64 -24.85 -19.76
N GLY A 202 12.23 -25.53 -18.78
CA GLY A 202 13.67 -25.45 -18.46
C GLY A 202 14.09 -24.04 -17.99
N ARG A 203 13.20 -23.32 -17.29
CA ARG A 203 13.39 -21.92 -16.84
C ARG A 203 13.33 -21.81 -15.33
N SER A 204 14.09 -20.84 -14.79
CA SER A 204 14.07 -20.45 -13.37
C SER A 204 13.71 -18.99 -13.17
N ASP A 205 13.21 -18.31 -14.20
CA ASP A 205 12.93 -16.88 -14.20
C ASP A 205 11.47 -16.51 -14.53
N THR A 206 10.55 -17.50 -14.52
CA THR A 206 9.13 -17.27 -14.82
C THR A 206 8.40 -16.48 -13.71
N ASN A 207 9.03 -16.38 -12.55
CA ASN A 207 8.62 -15.55 -11.40
C ASN A 207 9.67 -14.44 -11.12
N GLY A 208 10.48 -14.08 -12.10
CA GLY A 208 11.53 -13.08 -11.95
C GLY A 208 11.00 -11.65 -11.81
N ARG A 209 11.85 -10.75 -11.30
CA ARG A 209 11.57 -9.31 -11.19
C ARG A 209 12.57 -8.51 -11.98
N ARG A 210 12.11 -7.52 -12.75
CA ARG A 210 12.93 -6.57 -13.50
C ARG A 210 12.32 -5.19 -13.39
N GLU A 211 12.86 -4.37 -12.51
CA GLU A 211 12.26 -3.11 -12.16
C GLU A 211 13.25 -1.95 -12.32
N THR A 212 12.80 -0.85 -12.92
CA THR A 212 13.56 0.40 -13.02
C THR A 212 12.70 1.53 -12.49
N THR A 213 13.24 2.32 -11.57
CA THR A 213 12.56 3.51 -11.03
C THR A 213 13.47 4.72 -11.13
N LEU A 214 12.92 5.81 -11.67
CA LEU A 214 13.57 7.12 -11.69
C LEU A 214 12.68 8.12 -10.95
N ARG A 215 13.27 8.94 -10.10
CA ARG A 215 12.58 10.04 -9.41
C ARG A 215 13.37 11.32 -9.53
N GLY A 216 12.65 12.44 -9.56
CA GLY A 216 13.25 13.76 -9.56
C GLY A 216 12.40 14.76 -8.82
N LYS A 217 13.03 15.62 -8.02
CA LYS A 217 12.44 16.80 -7.39
C LYS A 217 13.24 18.03 -7.69
N LEU A 218 12.53 19.11 -7.99
CA LEU A 218 13.08 20.44 -8.13
C LEU A 218 12.33 21.34 -7.16
N GLN A 219 13.05 22.01 -6.27
CA GLN A 219 12.50 22.95 -5.30
C GLN A 219 13.03 24.35 -5.61
N TRP A 220 12.11 25.29 -5.74
CA TRP A 220 12.41 26.68 -5.99
C TRP A 220 11.78 27.55 -4.91
N GLU A 221 12.61 28.27 -4.18
CA GLU A 221 12.25 29.22 -3.12
C GLU A 221 12.62 30.63 -3.57
N PRO A 222 11.79 31.29 -4.42
CA PRO A 222 12.07 32.64 -4.88
C PRO A 222 12.05 33.61 -3.69
N ALA A 223 12.62 34.80 -3.91
CA ALA A 223 12.54 35.87 -2.89
C ALA A 223 11.08 36.16 -2.53
N GLY A 224 10.74 36.14 -1.25
CA GLY A 224 9.38 36.30 -0.73
C GLY A 224 8.86 34.98 -0.13
N ASP A 225 7.55 34.89 0.05
CA ASP A 225 6.89 33.85 0.83
C ASP A 225 6.41 32.63 -0.04
N TRP A 226 7.03 32.42 -1.22
CA TRP A 226 6.69 31.32 -2.13
C TRP A 226 7.66 30.16 -2.00
N SER A 227 7.10 28.95 -2.06
CA SER A 227 7.83 27.71 -2.29
C SER A 227 7.16 26.95 -3.43
N VAL A 228 7.92 26.51 -4.41
CA VAL A 228 7.44 25.77 -5.58
C VAL A 228 8.24 24.48 -5.69
N GLN A 229 7.54 23.36 -5.71
CA GLN A 229 8.14 22.02 -5.86
C GLN A 229 7.56 21.33 -7.10
N LEU A 230 8.42 20.81 -7.94
CA LEU A 230 8.08 19.90 -9.03
C LEU A 230 8.63 18.51 -8.69
N ALA A 231 7.77 17.54 -8.63
CA ALA A 231 8.13 16.12 -8.45
C ALA A 231 7.81 15.33 -9.72
N GLY A 232 8.63 14.34 -10.05
CA GLY A 232 8.43 13.43 -11.17
C GLY A 232 8.83 12.01 -10.81
N LEU A 233 8.07 11.04 -11.33
CA LEU A 233 8.30 9.60 -11.18
C LEU A 233 8.19 8.91 -12.54
N PHE A 234 9.14 8.01 -12.81
CA PHE A 234 9.03 6.98 -13.83
C PHE A 234 9.29 5.61 -13.18
N SER A 235 8.43 4.64 -13.45
CA SER A 235 8.59 3.26 -13.01
C SER A 235 8.30 2.33 -14.17
N ASP A 236 9.19 1.37 -14.43
CA ASP A 236 9.06 0.33 -15.45
C ASP A 236 9.32 -1.01 -14.76
N ILE A 237 8.29 -1.82 -14.66
CA ILE A 237 8.24 -3.09 -13.97
C ILE A 237 7.86 -4.15 -15.00
N ASP A 238 8.70 -5.16 -15.17
CA ASP A 238 8.53 -6.28 -16.11
C ASP A 238 8.74 -7.58 -15.35
N ASP A 239 7.78 -7.90 -14.47
CA ASP A 239 7.84 -9.07 -13.61
C ASP A 239 7.12 -10.26 -14.25
N GLY A 240 7.60 -11.48 -13.94
CA GLY A 240 6.89 -12.70 -14.27
C GLY A 240 5.66 -12.90 -13.36
N TYR A 241 4.70 -13.69 -13.83
CA TYR A 241 3.52 -14.01 -13.03
C TYR A 241 3.69 -15.25 -12.16
N ASP A 242 4.19 -16.35 -12.69
CA ASP A 242 4.15 -17.72 -12.09
C ASP A 242 4.08 -17.77 -10.56
N ALA A 243 2.87 -17.81 -10.01
CA ALA A 243 2.62 -17.65 -8.58
C ALA A 243 1.93 -18.85 -7.93
N PHE A 244 1.20 -19.66 -8.74
CA PHE A 244 0.45 -20.83 -8.30
C PHE A 244 0.96 -22.10 -8.95
N ALA A 245 1.13 -23.17 -8.16
CA ALA A 245 1.50 -24.48 -8.61
C ALA A 245 0.39 -25.47 -8.27
N LEU A 246 0.14 -26.47 -9.14
CA LEU A 246 -0.90 -27.48 -8.96
C LEU A 246 -0.77 -28.24 -7.63
N ASP A 247 0.43 -28.49 -7.17
CA ASP A 247 0.74 -29.19 -5.90
C ASP A 247 1.05 -28.24 -4.73
N ASN A 248 0.83 -26.93 -4.91
CA ASN A 248 1.18 -25.89 -3.93
C ASN A 248 2.68 -25.83 -3.56
N SER A 249 3.56 -26.33 -4.40
CA SER A 249 5.03 -26.24 -4.26
C SER A 249 5.57 -24.93 -4.82
N LEU A 250 6.89 -24.84 -4.95
CA LEU A 250 7.58 -23.76 -5.66
C LEU A 250 7.99 -24.17 -7.09
N THR A 251 7.57 -25.36 -7.54
CA THR A 251 7.81 -25.90 -8.87
C THR A 251 6.60 -25.63 -9.76
N MET A 252 6.80 -24.85 -10.79
CA MET A 252 5.76 -24.48 -11.75
C MET A 252 5.73 -25.46 -12.89
N LEU A 253 4.53 -25.70 -13.45
CA LEU A 253 4.34 -26.58 -14.59
C LEU A 253 3.67 -25.87 -15.78
N SER A 254 3.38 -24.59 -15.65
CA SER A 254 2.70 -23.81 -16.68
C SER A 254 3.53 -23.75 -17.98
N ASP A 255 2.87 -23.93 -19.12
CA ASP A 255 3.52 -23.78 -20.43
C ASP A 255 3.44 -22.34 -20.95
N LYS A 256 2.62 -21.49 -20.35
CA LYS A 256 2.40 -20.08 -20.66
C LYS A 256 2.53 -19.20 -19.43
N PRO A 257 3.75 -19.03 -18.86
CA PRO A 257 3.96 -18.44 -17.48
C PRO A 257 3.45 -17.04 -17.50
N GLY A 258 2.90 -16.31 -17.98
CA GLY A 258 2.31 -14.99 -17.88
C GLY A 258 3.28 -13.88 -17.46
N GLN A 259 2.71 -12.73 -17.17
CA GLN A 259 3.42 -11.48 -16.91
C GLN A 259 2.66 -10.64 -15.88
N ASP A 260 3.40 -9.92 -15.04
CA ASP A 260 2.91 -8.90 -14.11
C ASP A 260 3.68 -7.60 -14.35
N ALA A 261 3.40 -6.94 -15.49
CA ALA A 261 4.13 -5.77 -15.93
C ALA A 261 3.36 -4.48 -15.68
N GLN A 262 4.12 -3.41 -15.43
CA GLN A 262 3.55 -2.09 -15.22
C GLN A 262 4.55 -1.00 -15.59
N ARG A 263 4.15 -0.06 -16.45
CA ARG A 263 4.87 1.17 -16.69
C ARG A 263 4.04 2.36 -16.21
N SER A 264 4.63 3.18 -15.33
CA SER A 264 3.97 4.36 -14.79
C SER A 264 4.85 5.60 -14.96
N VAL A 265 4.22 6.70 -15.35
CA VAL A 265 4.81 8.04 -15.38
C VAL A 265 3.90 8.95 -14.57
N GLY A 266 4.47 9.73 -13.67
CA GLY A 266 3.72 10.68 -12.89
C GLY A 266 4.47 11.98 -12.64
N GLY A 267 3.72 13.05 -12.37
CA GLY A 267 4.28 14.33 -12.00
C GLY A 267 3.33 15.14 -11.12
N ALA A 268 3.90 15.92 -10.21
CA ALA A 268 3.17 16.84 -9.35
C ALA A 268 3.88 18.19 -9.29
N LEU A 269 3.12 19.28 -9.42
CA LEU A 269 3.54 20.64 -9.20
C LEU A 269 2.81 21.19 -7.98
N ARG A 270 3.54 21.48 -6.91
CA ARG A 270 3.07 22.13 -5.70
C ARG A 270 3.60 23.55 -5.68
N ALA A 271 2.71 24.54 -5.57
CA ALA A 271 3.06 25.93 -5.34
C ALA A 271 2.39 26.37 -4.04
N GLN A 272 3.18 26.87 -3.10
CA GLN A 272 2.73 27.32 -1.79
C GLN A 272 3.17 28.74 -1.54
N TRP A 273 2.23 29.57 -1.11
CA TRP A 273 2.48 30.91 -0.59
C TRP A 273 2.14 30.93 0.89
N THR A 274 3.05 31.47 1.70
CA THR A 274 2.89 31.56 3.17
C THR A 274 2.90 33.01 3.59
N GLY A 275 1.71 33.59 3.73
CA GLY A 275 1.57 34.98 4.21
C GLY A 275 1.34 35.05 5.71
N PRO A 276 1.30 36.28 6.27
CA PRO A 276 1.21 36.49 7.71
C PRO A 276 -0.14 36.07 8.33
N ALA A 277 -1.23 36.00 7.55
CA ALA A 277 -2.56 35.69 8.03
C ALA A 277 -3.07 34.33 7.53
N PHE A 278 -2.67 33.90 6.35
CA PHE A 278 -3.07 32.65 5.73
C PHE A 278 -1.99 32.14 4.76
N SER A 279 -2.06 30.87 4.45
CA SER A 279 -1.29 30.23 3.39
C SER A 279 -2.22 29.79 2.26
N PHE A 280 -1.71 29.83 1.04
CA PHE A 280 -2.36 29.28 -0.15
C PHE A 280 -1.49 28.17 -0.74
N THR A 281 -2.10 27.05 -1.07
CA THR A 281 -1.41 25.94 -1.74
C THR A 281 -2.18 25.53 -2.98
N SER A 282 -1.50 25.36 -4.09
CA SER A 282 -2.01 24.78 -5.33
C SER A 282 -1.21 23.53 -5.66
N ILE A 283 -1.89 22.41 -5.89
CA ILE A 283 -1.27 21.14 -6.28
C ILE A 283 -1.93 20.66 -7.57
N THR A 284 -1.13 20.52 -8.61
CA THR A 284 -1.54 19.90 -9.88
C THR A 284 -0.80 18.57 -9.98
N SER A 285 -1.49 17.44 -10.16
CA SER A 285 -0.81 16.18 -10.38
C SER A 285 -1.41 15.39 -11.53
N THR A 286 -0.57 14.57 -12.17
CA THR A 286 -0.96 13.69 -13.28
C THR A 286 -0.21 12.38 -13.18
N ALA A 287 -0.86 11.28 -13.58
CA ALA A 287 -0.21 9.99 -13.77
C ALA A 287 -0.79 9.29 -14.99
N ASP A 288 0.06 8.53 -15.68
CA ASP A 288 -0.30 7.58 -16.74
C ASP A 288 0.34 6.23 -16.38
N SER A 289 -0.48 5.19 -16.24
CA SER A 289 -0.04 3.85 -15.88
C SER A 289 -0.60 2.84 -16.86
N HIS A 290 0.30 2.07 -17.50
CA HIS A 290 -0.02 0.94 -18.35
C HIS A 290 0.32 -0.34 -17.61
N MET A 291 -0.62 -1.28 -17.52
CA MET A 291 -0.50 -2.53 -16.78
C MET A 291 -0.86 -3.68 -17.70
N ASP A 292 0.07 -4.61 -17.90
CA ASP A 292 -0.14 -5.87 -18.62
C ASP A 292 -0.05 -7.03 -17.61
N PHE A 293 -1.17 -7.69 -17.40
CA PHE A 293 -1.30 -8.78 -16.47
C PHE A 293 -1.86 -10.00 -17.18
N SER A 294 -1.08 -11.07 -17.25
CA SER A 294 -1.48 -12.31 -17.89
C SER A 294 -1.04 -13.52 -17.09
N PHE A 295 -1.75 -14.62 -17.23
CA PHE A 295 -1.44 -15.86 -16.55
C PHE A 295 -1.97 -17.07 -17.33
N ASP A 296 -1.31 -18.20 -17.14
CA ASP A 296 -1.80 -19.51 -17.48
C ASP A 296 -2.97 -19.85 -16.55
N ALA A 297 -4.17 -19.97 -17.09
CA ALA A 297 -5.37 -20.17 -16.29
C ALA A 297 -5.61 -21.62 -15.90
N ASP A 298 -4.88 -22.59 -16.49
CA ASP A 298 -4.90 -23.98 -16.09
C ASP A 298 -3.68 -24.41 -15.26
N TRP A 299 -2.62 -23.58 -15.19
CA TRP A 299 -1.36 -23.76 -14.45
C TRP A 299 -0.57 -25.02 -14.81
N GLY A 300 -0.90 -25.65 -15.91
CA GLY A 300 -0.35 -26.92 -16.34
C GLY A 300 0.36 -26.85 -17.67
N ASN A 301 0.38 -27.98 -18.34
CA ASN A 301 0.91 -28.16 -19.68
C ASN A 301 0.29 -29.42 -20.29
N PRO A 302 0.48 -29.71 -21.59
CA PRO A 302 -0.11 -30.88 -22.22
C PRO A 302 0.22 -32.24 -21.56
N ASP A 303 1.39 -32.36 -20.93
CA ASP A 303 1.76 -33.60 -20.22
C ASP A 303 1.01 -33.73 -18.87
N SER A 304 0.72 -32.62 -18.23
CA SER A 304 -0.04 -32.57 -16.97
C SER A 304 -1.47 -33.07 -17.15
N TRP A 305 -2.06 -32.82 -18.30
CA TRP A 305 -3.47 -33.05 -18.57
C TRP A 305 -3.77 -34.28 -19.44
N ALA A 306 -2.73 -34.91 -20.00
CA ALA A 306 -2.95 -36.10 -20.86
C ALA A 306 -3.78 -37.18 -20.18
N PRO A 307 -4.80 -37.81 -20.86
CA PRO A 307 -5.09 -37.70 -22.28
C PRO A 307 -6.02 -36.55 -22.68
N PHE A 308 -6.44 -35.68 -21.75
CA PHE A 308 -7.27 -34.51 -22.03
C PHE A 308 -6.42 -33.40 -22.68
N SER A 309 -7.06 -32.58 -23.49
CA SER A 309 -6.52 -31.29 -23.87
C SER A 309 -7.14 -30.21 -22.95
N TYR A 310 -6.33 -29.49 -22.20
CA TYR A 310 -6.79 -28.44 -21.31
C TYR A 310 -5.74 -27.33 -21.34
N ASP A 311 -6.10 -26.18 -21.93
CA ASP A 311 -5.19 -25.09 -22.21
C ASP A 311 -5.96 -23.78 -22.20
N PHE A 312 -5.74 -22.94 -21.19
CA PHE A 312 -6.43 -21.68 -21.02
C PHE A 312 -5.46 -20.56 -20.59
N VAL A 313 -5.65 -19.38 -21.15
CA VAL A 313 -4.92 -18.17 -20.78
C VAL A 313 -5.88 -17.02 -20.52
N SER A 314 -5.48 -16.14 -19.60
CA SER A 314 -6.15 -14.86 -19.35
C SER A 314 -5.15 -13.73 -19.46
N ARG A 315 -5.56 -12.64 -20.11
CA ARG A 315 -4.77 -11.41 -20.23
C ARG A 315 -5.64 -10.19 -20.04
N ASN A 316 -5.12 -9.24 -19.25
CA ASN A 316 -5.69 -7.92 -19.04
C ASN A 316 -4.64 -6.86 -19.40
N ASP A 317 -4.94 -6.05 -20.41
CA ASP A 317 -4.19 -4.87 -20.78
C ASP A 317 -4.99 -3.64 -20.32
N ARG A 318 -4.42 -2.86 -19.40
CA ARG A 318 -5.09 -1.74 -18.76
C ARG A 318 -4.25 -0.49 -18.84
N GLN A 319 -4.82 0.61 -19.28
CA GLN A 319 -4.22 1.93 -19.18
C GLN A 319 -5.08 2.83 -18.31
N ARG A 320 -4.48 3.47 -17.32
CA ARG A 320 -5.12 4.46 -16.46
C ARG A 320 -4.39 5.78 -16.50
N GLN A 321 -5.17 6.84 -16.69
CA GLN A 321 -4.71 8.22 -16.67
C GLN A 321 -5.46 9.01 -15.62
N THR A 322 -4.75 9.79 -14.82
CA THR A 322 -5.32 10.71 -13.83
C THR A 322 -4.79 12.12 -14.05
N LEU A 323 -5.66 13.10 -13.82
CA LEU A 323 -5.31 14.51 -13.73
C LEU A 323 -6.06 15.09 -12.54
N SER A 324 -5.37 15.65 -11.57
CA SER A 324 -5.99 16.31 -10.44
C SER A 324 -5.50 17.72 -10.25
N GLN A 325 -6.38 18.56 -9.67
CA GLN A 325 -6.08 19.91 -9.23
C GLN A 325 -6.66 20.11 -7.84
N GLU A 326 -5.83 20.57 -6.92
CA GLU A 326 -6.26 20.91 -5.58
C GLU A 326 -5.83 22.32 -5.22
N PHE A 327 -6.75 23.08 -4.62
CA PHE A 327 -6.51 24.39 -4.04
C PHE A 327 -6.81 24.33 -2.55
N ARG A 328 -5.89 24.83 -1.72
CA ARG A 328 -6.06 24.94 -0.27
C ARG A 328 -5.82 26.37 0.18
N LEU A 329 -6.64 26.81 1.09
CA LEU A 329 -6.45 28.03 1.84
C LEU A 329 -6.51 27.69 3.33
N ALA A 330 -5.46 28.00 4.09
CA ALA A 330 -5.36 27.67 5.50
C ALA A 330 -4.90 28.88 6.33
N SER A 331 -5.37 28.97 7.57
CA SER A 331 -4.84 29.99 8.51
C SER A 331 -3.34 29.80 8.73
N ALA A 332 -2.57 30.89 8.76
CA ALA A 332 -1.17 30.82 9.13
C ALA A 332 -1.02 30.34 10.60
N ALA A 333 0.06 29.62 10.88
CA ALA A 333 0.35 29.13 12.23
C ALA A 333 0.43 30.31 13.22
N GLY A 334 -0.33 30.23 14.31
CA GLY A 334 -0.39 31.28 15.34
C GLY A 334 -1.14 32.56 14.96
N ALA A 335 -1.55 32.74 13.70
CA ALA A 335 -2.20 33.99 13.22
C ALA A 335 -3.73 33.86 13.08
N GLY A 336 -4.33 32.73 13.38
CA GLY A 336 -5.78 32.54 13.32
C GLY A 336 -6.55 33.40 14.31
N PRO A 337 -7.88 33.59 14.13
CA PRO A 337 -8.70 34.33 15.07
C PRO A 337 -8.53 33.87 16.50
N GLY A 338 -8.59 34.82 17.48
CA GLY A 338 -8.37 34.51 18.88
C GLY A 338 -6.92 34.20 19.24
N ASN A 339 -5.94 34.85 18.63
CA ASN A 339 -4.51 34.63 18.84
C ASN A 339 -4.07 33.17 18.53
N GLY A 340 -4.50 32.65 17.40
CA GLY A 340 -4.15 31.29 16.96
C GLY A 340 -4.98 30.16 17.63
N ARG A 341 -5.98 30.51 18.44
CA ARG A 341 -6.90 29.51 19.05
C ARG A 341 -7.83 28.83 18.04
N ILE A 342 -8.02 29.45 16.88
CA ILE A 342 -8.81 28.92 15.77
C ILE A 342 -7.88 28.73 14.58
N GLN A 343 -7.70 27.49 14.15
CA GLN A 343 -7.02 27.13 12.90
C GLN A 343 -8.07 26.58 11.93
N TRP A 344 -7.98 26.99 10.68
CA TRP A 344 -8.92 26.53 9.67
C TRP A 344 -8.21 26.26 8.36
N LEU A 345 -8.81 25.35 7.58
CA LEU A 345 -8.43 25.03 6.22
C LEU A 345 -9.71 24.85 5.40
N THR A 346 -9.71 25.33 4.18
CA THR A 346 -10.72 25.01 3.16
C THR A 346 -10.05 24.71 1.84
N GLY A 347 -10.63 23.86 1.02
CA GLY A 347 -10.05 23.49 -0.26
C GLY A 347 -11.08 23.03 -1.26
N LEU A 348 -10.68 23.11 -2.53
CA LEU A 348 -11.39 22.58 -3.70
C LEU A 348 -10.50 21.51 -4.35
N TYR A 349 -11.09 20.36 -4.66
CA TYR A 349 -10.42 19.26 -5.35
C TYR A 349 -11.19 18.88 -6.61
N LEU A 350 -10.44 18.70 -7.68
CA LEU A 350 -10.93 18.27 -8.99
C LEU A 350 -10.09 17.05 -9.42
N LEU A 351 -10.74 15.98 -9.86
CA LEU A 351 -10.07 14.80 -10.41
C LEU A 351 -10.76 14.39 -11.71
N ARG A 352 -9.98 14.12 -12.73
CA ARG A 352 -10.42 13.38 -13.91
C ARG A 352 -9.63 12.10 -14.01
N LEU A 353 -10.32 10.96 -14.08
CA LEU A 353 -9.74 9.64 -14.27
C LEU A 353 -10.27 9.04 -15.57
N LYS A 354 -9.38 8.47 -16.37
CA LYS A 354 -9.72 7.67 -17.55
C LYS A 354 -9.07 6.32 -17.43
N GLU A 355 -9.81 5.27 -17.77
CA GLU A 355 -9.28 3.92 -17.85
C GLU A 355 -9.77 3.22 -19.11
N THR A 356 -8.87 2.53 -19.79
CA THR A 356 -9.19 1.56 -20.83
C THR A 356 -8.74 0.19 -20.38
N LEU A 357 -9.52 -0.83 -20.69
CA LEU A 357 -9.22 -2.22 -20.34
C LEU A 357 -9.57 -3.11 -21.53
N ALA A 358 -8.62 -3.94 -21.93
CA ALA A 358 -8.84 -5.06 -22.83
C ALA A 358 -8.63 -6.36 -22.03
N THR A 359 -9.67 -7.17 -21.89
CA THR A 359 -9.62 -8.48 -21.27
C THR A 359 -9.78 -9.55 -22.34
N VAL A 360 -8.85 -10.49 -22.39
CA VAL A 360 -8.87 -11.62 -23.33
C VAL A 360 -8.79 -12.90 -22.51
N ASN A 361 -9.78 -13.80 -22.71
CA ASN A 361 -9.76 -15.14 -22.14
C ASN A 361 -9.89 -16.12 -23.30
N GLN A 362 -8.89 -16.97 -23.47
CA GLN A 362 -8.83 -17.93 -24.57
C GLN A 362 -8.41 -19.30 -24.06
N GLY A 363 -8.97 -20.36 -24.65
CA GLY A 363 -8.53 -21.70 -24.36
C GLY A 363 -9.43 -22.78 -24.92
N ASN A 364 -8.99 -24.00 -24.75
CA ASN A 364 -9.66 -25.20 -25.21
C ASN A 364 -9.63 -26.28 -24.15
N TYR A 365 -10.74 -26.98 -24.03
CA TYR A 365 -10.83 -28.26 -23.33
C TYR A 365 -11.33 -29.31 -24.29
N TYR A 366 -10.72 -30.51 -24.28
CA TYR A 366 -11.23 -31.67 -25.02
C TYR A 366 -11.07 -32.95 -24.22
N ASP A 367 -12.18 -33.67 -24.09
CA ASP A 367 -12.25 -34.99 -23.48
C ASP A 367 -12.33 -36.07 -24.61
N PRO A 368 -11.29 -36.89 -24.78
CA PRO A 368 -11.25 -37.90 -25.83
C PRO A 368 -12.15 -39.12 -25.55
N PHE A 369 -12.59 -39.30 -24.29
CA PHE A 369 -13.44 -40.45 -23.94
C PHE A 369 -14.91 -40.21 -24.28
N PHE A 370 -15.33 -38.94 -24.21
CA PHE A 370 -16.71 -38.55 -24.51
C PHE A 370 -16.85 -37.78 -25.84
N ASP A 371 -15.73 -37.58 -26.57
CA ASP A 371 -15.67 -36.75 -27.78
C ASP A 371 -16.33 -35.38 -27.54
N PHE A 372 -16.00 -34.79 -26.40
CA PHE A 372 -16.56 -33.53 -25.97
C PHE A 372 -15.48 -32.44 -25.96
N GLY A 373 -15.77 -31.30 -26.56
CA GLY A 373 -14.87 -30.16 -26.57
C GLY A 373 -15.56 -28.84 -26.22
N LEU A 374 -14.85 -27.99 -25.53
CA LEU A 374 -15.23 -26.60 -25.19
C LEU A 374 -14.14 -25.67 -25.68
N THR A 375 -14.50 -24.61 -26.37
CA THR A 375 -13.59 -23.51 -26.73
C THR A 375 -14.09 -22.25 -26.09
N LEU A 376 -13.21 -21.58 -25.38
CA LEU A 376 -13.41 -20.22 -24.87
C LEU A 376 -12.60 -19.26 -25.74
N ASP A 377 -13.25 -18.25 -26.31
CA ASP A 377 -12.63 -17.15 -27.02
C ASP A 377 -13.46 -15.90 -26.73
N SER A 378 -13.08 -15.18 -25.73
CA SER A 378 -13.78 -13.98 -25.30
C SER A 378 -12.84 -12.79 -25.23
N MET A 379 -13.29 -11.66 -25.74
CA MET A 379 -12.58 -10.40 -25.68
C MET A 379 -13.55 -9.28 -25.29
N LEU A 380 -13.21 -8.55 -24.24
CA LEU A 380 -13.93 -7.38 -23.79
C LEU A 380 -13.03 -6.17 -23.83
N ASN A 381 -13.39 -5.16 -24.63
CA ASN A 381 -12.76 -3.84 -24.58
C ASN A 381 -13.68 -2.88 -23.89
N SER A 382 -13.17 -2.14 -22.91
CA SER A 382 -13.96 -1.17 -22.18
C SER A 382 -13.24 0.17 -22.00
N ARG A 383 -14.04 1.22 -21.81
CA ARG A 383 -13.58 2.56 -21.47
C ARG A 383 -14.41 3.07 -20.30
N PHE A 384 -13.72 3.63 -19.33
CA PHE A 384 -14.29 4.28 -18.15
C PHE A 384 -13.71 5.69 -18.03
N GLU A 385 -14.56 6.66 -17.75
CA GLU A 385 -14.17 8.00 -17.35
C GLU A 385 -14.91 8.38 -16.07
N SER A 386 -14.25 9.11 -15.17
CA SER A 386 -14.89 9.77 -14.05
C SER A 386 -14.38 11.18 -13.85
N THR A 387 -15.26 12.05 -13.39
CA THR A 387 -14.92 13.40 -12.94
C THR A 387 -15.45 13.56 -11.52
N ASN A 388 -14.55 13.89 -10.60
CA ASN A 388 -14.88 14.16 -9.21
C ASN A 388 -14.63 15.63 -8.90
N VAL A 389 -15.58 16.27 -8.21
CA VAL A 389 -15.47 17.63 -7.68
C VAL A 389 -15.76 17.59 -6.21
N ALA A 390 -14.84 18.10 -5.37
CA ALA A 390 -15.05 18.12 -3.94
C ALA A 390 -14.72 19.45 -3.31
N LEU A 391 -15.59 19.90 -2.39
CA LEU A 391 -15.32 20.98 -1.45
C LEU A 391 -15.04 20.36 -0.09
N PHE A 392 -13.92 20.74 0.55
CA PHE A 392 -13.55 20.21 1.86
C PHE A 392 -13.05 21.31 2.78
N GLY A 393 -13.05 21.02 4.07
CA GLY A 393 -12.53 21.94 5.07
C GLY A 393 -12.29 21.28 6.40
N GLN A 394 -11.42 21.90 7.20
CA GLN A 394 -11.09 21.48 8.55
C GLN A 394 -11.07 22.72 9.46
N LEU A 395 -11.58 22.58 10.67
CA LEU A 395 -11.59 23.59 11.73
C LEU A 395 -11.01 22.98 12.99
N ALA A 396 -9.97 23.59 13.55
CA ALA A 396 -9.39 23.20 14.83
C ALA A 396 -9.55 24.34 15.84
N LEU A 397 -10.20 24.04 16.96
CA LEU A 397 -10.54 25.01 18.02
C LEU A 397 -9.83 24.63 19.31
N ALA A 398 -9.03 25.53 19.89
CA ALA A 398 -8.48 25.32 21.23
C ALA A 398 -9.58 25.33 22.29
N ALA A 399 -9.59 24.30 23.15
CA ALA A 399 -10.51 24.14 24.27
C ALA A 399 -9.73 24.23 25.59
N GLY A 400 -9.58 25.43 26.09
CA GLY A 400 -8.64 25.75 27.16
C GLY A 400 -7.19 25.80 26.64
N ASP A 401 -6.25 25.48 27.51
CA ASP A 401 -4.81 25.53 27.20
C ASP A 401 -4.26 24.18 26.70
N ARG A 402 -4.94 23.08 27.03
CA ARG A 402 -4.48 21.71 26.76
C ARG A 402 -5.43 20.90 25.86
N GLY A 403 -6.61 21.41 25.53
CA GLY A 403 -7.60 20.73 24.72
C GLY A 403 -7.73 21.31 23.33
N ARG A 404 -8.14 20.47 22.35
CA ARG A 404 -8.41 20.89 20.97
C ARG A 404 -9.53 20.07 20.37
N TRP A 405 -10.52 20.75 19.81
CA TRP A 405 -11.52 20.13 18.94
C TRP A 405 -11.07 20.25 17.49
N THR A 406 -11.25 19.19 16.71
CA THR A 406 -11.04 19.16 15.26
C THR A 406 -12.34 18.73 14.60
N PHE A 407 -12.77 19.48 13.59
CA PHE A 407 -13.93 19.19 12.75
C PHE A 407 -13.48 19.15 11.30
N GLY A 408 -13.81 18.10 10.58
CA GLY A 408 -13.54 17.94 9.15
C GLY A 408 -14.82 17.65 8.40
N LEU A 409 -14.98 18.20 7.20
CA LEU A 409 -16.10 17.95 6.30
C LEU A 409 -15.62 17.95 4.85
N ARG A 410 -16.13 17.01 4.05
CA ARG A 410 -15.98 16.97 2.60
C ARG A 410 -17.30 16.62 1.94
N LEU A 411 -17.63 17.37 0.94
CA LEU A 411 -18.76 17.14 0.03
C LEU A 411 -18.14 16.83 -1.33
N GLU A 412 -18.44 15.67 -1.89
CA GLU A 412 -17.89 15.22 -3.16
C GLU A 412 -19.01 14.77 -4.09
N ASP A 413 -18.94 15.22 -5.33
CA ASP A 413 -19.80 14.82 -6.42
C ASP A 413 -18.96 14.09 -7.48
N ARG A 414 -19.47 12.96 -7.99
CA ARG A 414 -18.80 12.12 -8.98
C ARG A 414 -19.76 11.79 -10.11
N ASP A 415 -19.34 12.13 -11.32
CA ASP A 415 -19.97 11.69 -12.56
C ASP A 415 -19.10 10.64 -13.24
N THR A 416 -19.72 9.61 -13.82
CA THR A 416 -19.03 8.52 -14.52
C THR A 416 -19.63 8.26 -15.88
N ASP A 417 -18.79 7.77 -16.80
CA ASP A 417 -19.17 7.30 -18.14
C ASP A 417 -18.43 5.99 -18.43
N TYR A 418 -19.17 4.96 -18.80
CA TYR A 418 -18.66 3.64 -19.16
C TYR A 418 -19.26 3.15 -20.47
N GLY A 419 -18.43 2.55 -21.31
CA GLY A 419 -18.87 1.84 -22.51
C GLY A 419 -17.96 0.67 -22.83
N ASP A 420 -18.50 -0.41 -23.38
CA ASP A 420 -17.75 -1.58 -23.77
C ASP A 420 -18.12 -2.13 -25.16
N SER A 421 -17.31 -3.11 -25.63
CA SER A 421 -17.47 -3.77 -26.93
C SER A 421 -18.76 -4.63 -27.02
N ASP A 422 -19.37 -5.01 -25.91
CA ASP A 422 -20.63 -5.77 -25.86
C ASP A 422 -21.85 -4.85 -25.98
N GLY A 423 -21.62 -3.53 -26.08
CA GLY A 423 -22.65 -2.51 -26.25
C GLY A 423 -23.27 -2.02 -24.93
N LEU A 424 -22.69 -2.37 -23.79
CA LEU A 424 -23.10 -1.83 -22.50
C LEU A 424 -22.63 -0.36 -22.38
N SER A 425 -23.54 0.51 -21.95
CA SER A 425 -23.26 1.91 -21.62
C SER A 425 -23.92 2.26 -20.30
N LEU A 426 -23.15 2.82 -19.37
CA LEU A 426 -23.57 3.18 -18.01
C LEU A 426 -23.00 4.55 -17.66
N GLY A 427 -23.77 5.35 -16.90
CA GLY A 427 -23.33 6.70 -16.49
C GLY A 427 -23.88 7.04 -15.10
N PRO A 428 -23.59 6.26 -14.04
CA PRO A 428 -24.06 6.62 -12.70
C PRO A 428 -23.33 7.86 -12.18
N GLY A 429 -24.11 8.79 -11.61
CA GLY A 429 -23.61 9.92 -10.84
C GLY A 429 -23.99 9.76 -9.37
N GLU A 430 -23.15 10.24 -8.46
CA GLU A 430 -23.40 10.15 -7.03
C GLU A 430 -22.78 11.30 -6.25
N SER A 431 -23.45 11.68 -5.16
CA SER A 431 -22.95 12.65 -4.18
C SER A 431 -22.58 11.93 -2.89
N MET A 432 -21.41 12.25 -2.37
CA MET A 432 -20.81 11.59 -1.21
C MET A 432 -20.43 12.62 -0.14
N VAL A 433 -20.47 12.21 1.14
CA VAL A 433 -20.13 13.08 2.26
C VAL A 433 -19.15 12.37 3.17
N GLY A 434 -18.02 13.00 3.47
CA GLY A 434 -17.05 12.59 4.49
C GLY A 434 -17.05 13.57 5.65
N GLY A 435 -16.75 13.09 6.86
CA GLY A 435 -16.71 13.96 8.02
C GLY A 435 -15.85 13.39 9.14
N GLU A 436 -15.40 14.28 10.04
CA GLU A 436 -14.60 13.95 11.20
C GLU A 436 -14.91 14.90 12.34
N ILE A 437 -15.04 14.38 13.55
CA ILE A 437 -15.06 15.14 14.78
C ILE A 437 -14.07 14.46 15.73
N ALA A 438 -13.07 15.20 16.18
CA ALA A 438 -12.10 14.69 17.14
C ALA A 438 -11.86 15.67 18.27
N TYR A 439 -11.56 15.13 19.45
CA TYR A 439 -11.09 15.88 20.60
C TYR A 439 -9.77 15.31 21.06
N SER A 440 -8.75 16.14 21.15
CA SER A 440 -7.46 15.79 21.76
C SER A 440 -7.23 16.62 23.02
N HIS A 441 -6.52 16.03 23.99
CA HIS A 441 -6.19 16.66 25.25
C HIS A 441 -4.78 16.28 25.71
N GLU A 442 -3.96 17.24 26.00
CA GLU A 442 -2.64 17.05 26.61
C GLU A 442 -2.83 16.69 28.09
N LEU A 443 -2.80 15.40 28.39
CA LEU A 443 -2.93 14.86 29.75
C LEU A 443 -1.71 15.25 30.61
N SER A 444 -0.54 15.30 29.99
CA SER A 444 0.71 15.82 30.52
C SER A 444 1.57 16.35 29.37
N GLU A 445 2.75 16.89 29.65
CA GLU A 445 3.73 17.30 28.62
C GLU A 445 4.18 16.11 27.75
N ALA A 446 4.16 14.89 28.31
CA ALA A 446 4.59 13.67 27.64
C ALA A 446 3.47 12.84 27.04
N VAL A 447 2.19 13.17 27.29
CA VAL A 447 1.05 12.30 26.92
C VAL A 447 -0.11 13.10 26.39
N MET A 448 -0.53 12.82 25.16
CA MET A 448 -1.77 13.29 24.55
C MET A 448 -2.76 12.14 24.43
N GLY A 449 -4.00 12.36 24.89
CA GLY A 449 -5.13 11.46 24.68
C GLY A 449 -6.10 12.04 23.66
N TYR A 450 -6.79 11.19 22.90
CA TYR A 450 -7.80 11.63 21.96
C TYR A 450 -8.97 10.67 21.80
N VAL A 451 -10.09 11.22 21.31
CA VAL A 451 -11.25 10.47 20.82
C VAL A 451 -11.66 11.07 19.49
N ALA A 452 -11.95 10.23 18.51
CA ALA A 452 -12.37 10.66 17.17
C ALA A 452 -13.54 9.83 16.66
N LEU A 453 -14.48 10.50 15.98
CA LEU A 453 -15.55 9.88 15.20
C LEU A 453 -15.41 10.35 13.76
N ALA A 454 -15.19 9.41 12.84
CA ALA A 454 -15.02 9.71 11.42
C ALA A 454 -16.01 8.93 10.56
N ARG A 455 -16.48 9.55 9.49
CA ARG A 455 -17.28 8.95 8.42
C ARG A 455 -16.49 8.96 7.13
N GLY A 456 -16.16 7.76 6.65
CA GLY A 456 -15.64 7.54 5.31
C GLY A 456 -16.71 7.01 4.35
N TYR A 457 -16.40 7.06 3.07
CA TYR A 457 -17.24 6.54 2.01
C TYR A 457 -16.38 5.98 0.88
N LYS A 458 -16.94 5.04 0.14
CA LYS A 458 -16.39 4.47 -1.08
C LYS A 458 -17.49 4.59 -2.16
N ALA A 459 -17.12 5.04 -3.33
CA ALA A 459 -18.06 5.25 -4.42
C ALA A 459 -18.76 3.95 -4.82
N GLY A 460 -19.96 4.05 -5.35
CA GLY A 460 -20.65 2.99 -6.04
C GLY A 460 -19.96 2.60 -7.35
N GLY A 461 -20.51 1.62 -8.03
CA GLY A 461 -19.96 1.14 -9.28
C GLY A 461 -20.92 0.20 -10.00
N PHE A 462 -20.36 -0.59 -10.92
CA PHE A 462 -21.15 -1.51 -11.73
C PHE A 462 -20.37 -2.80 -12.03
N ASN A 463 -21.13 -3.84 -12.34
CA ASN A 463 -20.64 -5.16 -12.68
C ASN A 463 -20.69 -5.38 -14.19
N LEU A 464 -19.70 -6.08 -14.73
CA LEU A 464 -19.58 -6.45 -16.14
C LEU A 464 -20.04 -7.89 -16.40
N GLY A 465 -20.17 -8.26 -17.67
CA GLY A 465 -20.50 -9.61 -18.10
C GLY A 465 -21.99 -9.98 -17.88
N LEU A 466 -22.25 -11.27 -17.70
CA LEU A 466 -23.60 -11.86 -17.65
C LEU A 466 -24.26 -11.70 -16.26
N VAL A 467 -24.21 -10.53 -15.66
CA VAL A 467 -24.82 -10.26 -14.36
C VAL A 467 -26.30 -9.92 -14.53
N PRO A 468 -27.20 -10.43 -13.66
CA PRO A 468 -28.62 -10.05 -13.68
C PRO A 468 -28.81 -8.55 -13.62
N ALA A 469 -29.80 -8.02 -14.34
CA ALA A 469 -30.03 -6.56 -14.46
C ALA A 469 -30.17 -5.85 -13.11
N GLY A 470 -30.80 -6.47 -12.11
CA GLY A 470 -30.96 -5.92 -10.77
C GLY A 470 -29.66 -5.89 -9.91
N ARG A 471 -28.57 -6.48 -10.41
CA ARG A 471 -27.22 -6.46 -9.78
C ARG A 471 -26.19 -5.79 -10.66
N ARG A 472 -26.63 -5.08 -11.69
CA ARG A 472 -25.73 -4.36 -12.63
C ARG A 472 -24.98 -3.24 -11.95
N GLU A 473 -25.65 -2.49 -11.09
CA GLU A 473 -25.09 -1.36 -10.35
C GLU A 473 -25.11 -1.67 -8.86
N PHE A 474 -24.11 -1.18 -8.13
CA PHE A 474 -24.04 -1.22 -6.67
C PHE A 474 -23.79 0.19 -6.12
N GLN A 475 -24.32 0.44 -4.93
CA GLN A 475 -24.33 1.74 -4.27
C GLN A 475 -23.02 2.01 -3.54
N GLN A 476 -22.82 3.27 -3.11
CA GLN A 476 -21.72 3.64 -2.23
C GLN A 476 -21.73 2.83 -0.94
N GLU A 477 -20.52 2.54 -0.44
CA GLU A 477 -20.32 1.97 0.88
C GLU A 477 -19.96 3.08 1.87
N VAL A 478 -20.45 2.98 3.12
CA VAL A 478 -20.19 3.93 4.19
C VAL A 478 -19.55 3.22 5.39
N LEU A 479 -18.49 3.82 5.91
CA LEU A 479 -17.82 3.37 7.12
C LEU A 479 -17.84 4.45 8.19
N TRP A 480 -18.35 4.11 9.37
CA TRP A 480 -18.22 4.92 10.58
C TRP A 480 -17.13 4.34 11.47
N ASN A 481 -16.18 5.16 11.85
CA ASN A 481 -15.07 4.81 12.74
C ASN A 481 -15.17 5.63 14.04
N LEU A 482 -15.22 4.93 15.16
CA LEU A 482 -15.02 5.50 16.50
C LEU A 482 -13.68 5.01 17.01
N GLU A 483 -12.79 5.93 17.38
CA GLU A 483 -11.51 5.55 17.96
C GLU A 483 -11.15 6.40 19.18
N ALA A 484 -10.38 5.81 20.08
CA ALA A 484 -9.79 6.47 21.22
C ALA A 484 -8.32 6.03 21.34
N GLY A 485 -7.42 6.97 21.52
CA GLY A 485 -6.00 6.65 21.56
C GLY A 485 -5.21 7.54 22.49
N ILE A 486 -3.99 7.10 22.73
CA ILE A 486 -2.95 7.86 23.43
C ILE A 486 -1.71 7.92 22.55
N LYS A 487 -1.02 9.04 22.59
CA LYS A 487 0.30 9.25 22.02
C LYS A 487 1.21 9.81 23.09
N SER A 488 2.41 9.26 23.19
CA SER A 488 3.26 9.61 24.31
C SER A 488 4.74 9.52 23.97
N SER A 489 5.51 10.43 24.59
CA SER A 489 6.96 10.46 24.50
C SER A 489 7.53 10.66 25.89
N TRP A 490 8.51 9.82 26.29
CA TRP A 490 9.14 9.86 27.60
C TRP A 490 10.65 9.78 27.52
N TRP A 491 11.33 10.14 28.60
CA TRP A 491 12.78 10.05 28.77
C TRP A 491 13.53 10.82 27.69
N GLU A 492 13.17 12.10 27.52
CA GLU A 492 13.80 12.97 26.53
C GLU A 492 13.70 12.40 25.10
N ASP A 493 12.49 11.98 24.73
CA ASP A 493 12.15 11.38 23.43
C ASP A 493 12.86 10.05 23.11
N ARG A 494 13.35 9.34 24.12
CA ARG A 494 13.93 7.99 23.94
C ARG A 494 12.89 6.88 23.90
N VAL A 495 11.66 7.13 24.37
CA VAL A 495 10.54 6.20 24.29
C VAL A 495 9.37 6.89 23.66
N ARG A 496 8.87 6.37 22.55
CA ARG A 496 7.60 6.77 21.95
C ARG A 496 6.66 5.58 21.96
N PHE A 497 5.45 5.80 22.49
CA PHE A 497 4.43 4.78 22.54
C PHE A 497 3.08 5.36 22.16
N ASP A 498 2.48 4.80 21.11
CA ASP A 498 1.17 5.15 20.59
C ASP A 498 0.27 3.94 20.70
N ALA A 499 -0.97 4.12 21.17
CA ALA A 499 -1.96 3.05 21.19
C ALA A 499 -3.35 3.59 20.85
N THR A 500 -4.10 2.83 20.06
CA THR A 500 -5.44 3.19 19.58
C THR A 500 -6.38 2.00 19.68
N LEU A 501 -7.51 2.19 20.34
CA LEU A 501 -8.67 1.32 20.28
C LEU A 501 -9.63 1.86 19.22
N PHE A 502 -10.18 1.00 18.37
CA PHE A 502 -11.11 1.41 17.33
C PHE A 502 -12.29 0.47 17.19
N HIS A 503 -13.41 1.03 16.71
CA HIS A 503 -14.59 0.30 16.30
C HIS A 503 -15.13 0.90 15.01
N ASN A 504 -15.17 0.10 13.94
CA ASN A 504 -15.73 0.46 12.65
C ASN A 504 -17.06 -0.25 12.42
N ARG A 505 -18.02 0.46 11.87
CA ARG A 505 -19.25 -0.09 11.34
C ARG A 505 -19.41 0.24 9.87
N ARG A 506 -19.52 -0.81 9.04
CA ARG A 506 -19.71 -0.71 7.59
C ARG A 506 -21.17 -0.95 7.24
N ARG A 507 -21.70 -0.10 6.39
CA ARG A 507 -23.05 -0.21 5.82
C ARG A 507 -22.95 -0.27 4.31
N ASP A 508 -23.85 -1.03 3.71
CA ASP A 508 -23.88 -1.26 2.27
C ASP A 508 -22.49 -1.74 1.77
N GLN A 509 -21.90 -2.65 2.55
CA GLN A 509 -20.55 -3.15 2.31
C GLN A 509 -20.47 -3.79 0.93
N GLN A 510 -19.58 -3.29 0.09
CA GLN A 510 -19.29 -3.83 -1.21
C GLN A 510 -18.46 -5.11 -1.04
N VAL A 511 -19.05 -6.24 -1.41
CA VAL A 511 -18.40 -7.55 -1.34
C VAL A 511 -18.45 -8.19 -2.71
N ARG A 512 -17.27 -8.57 -3.21
CA ARG A 512 -17.19 -9.41 -4.41
C ARG A 512 -17.55 -10.84 -4.05
N THR A 513 -18.42 -11.43 -4.81
CA THR A 513 -18.89 -12.79 -4.65
C THR A 513 -19.11 -13.43 -6.03
N SER A 514 -19.45 -14.70 -6.07
CA SER A 514 -19.76 -15.40 -7.30
C SER A 514 -21.00 -16.28 -7.13
N PHE A 515 -21.67 -16.57 -8.22
CA PHE A 515 -22.63 -17.66 -8.29
C PHE A 515 -22.47 -18.44 -9.59
N GLN A 516 -22.85 -19.69 -9.56
CA GLN A 516 -22.79 -20.58 -10.70
C GLN A 516 -24.12 -20.52 -11.45
N LEU A 517 -24.09 -20.15 -12.74
CA LEU A 517 -25.29 -20.03 -13.58
C LEU A 517 -25.89 -21.41 -13.88
N VAL A 518 -25.01 -22.38 -14.13
CA VAL A 518 -25.40 -23.77 -14.40
C VAL A 518 -24.76 -24.64 -13.34
N PRO A 519 -25.52 -25.34 -12.50
CA PRO A 519 -24.97 -26.23 -11.47
C PRO A 519 -23.98 -27.26 -12.05
N ASN A 520 -22.82 -27.40 -11.42
CA ASN A 520 -21.72 -28.30 -11.81
C ASN A 520 -20.99 -27.95 -13.13
N ASP A 521 -21.20 -26.76 -13.67
CA ASP A 521 -20.44 -26.27 -14.81
C ASP A 521 -19.42 -25.22 -14.33
N PRO A 522 -18.11 -25.57 -14.23
CA PRO A 522 -17.07 -24.66 -13.75
C PRO A 522 -16.89 -23.42 -14.65
N ALA A 523 -17.28 -23.48 -15.92
CA ALA A 523 -17.24 -22.34 -16.83
C ALA A 523 -18.40 -21.35 -16.65
N SER A 524 -19.39 -21.68 -15.81
CA SER A 524 -20.61 -20.87 -15.61
C SER A 524 -20.56 -19.97 -14.38
N PHE A 525 -19.42 -19.78 -13.71
CA PHE A 525 -19.28 -18.84 -12.61
C PHE A 525 -19.37 -17.39 -13.10
N VAL A 526 -20.23 -16.63 -12.44
CA VAL A 526 -20.33 -15.17 -12.64
C VAL A 526 -19.89 -14.47 -11.36
N PHE A 527 -18.87 -13.65 -11.48
CA PHE A 527 -18.37 -12.83 -10.40
C PHE A 527 -19.04 -11.46 -10.44
N PHE A 528 -19.42 -10.94 -9.28
CA PHE A 528 -20.04 -9.62 -9.17
C PHE A 528 -19.81 -9.04 -7.78
N THR A 529 -19.87 -7.72 -7.70
CA THR A 529 -19.89 -6.97 -6.45
C THR A 529 -21.32 -6.62 -6.10
N ASP A 530 -21.70 -6.76 -4.84
CA ASP A 530 -23.03 -6.41 -4.33
C ASP A 530 -22.90 -5.68 -2.99
N ASN A 531 -23.86 -4.82 -2.64
CA ASN A 531 -24.00 -4.20 -1.31
C ASN A 531 -24.73 -5.16 -0.34
N ALA A 532 -24.38 -6.43 -0.37
CA ALA A 532 -25.12 -7.48 0.33
C ALA A 532 -24.75 -7.61 1.82
N ALA A 533 -23.76 -6.85 2.30
CA ALA A 533 -23.23 -7.07 3.64
C ALA A 533 -23.28 -5.84 4.53
N GLN A 534 -23.48 -6.09 5.82
CA GLN A 534 -23.11 -5.19 6.90
C GLN A 534 -21.97 -5.84 7.67
N GLY A 535 -21.02 -5.05 8.14
CA GLY A 535 -19.89 -5.60 8.86
C GLY A 535 -19.35 -4.66 9.92
N GLU A 536 -18.72 -5.25 10.93
CA GLU A 536 -18.01 -4.53 11.96
C GLU A 536 -16.55 -4.95 12.05
N THR A 537 -15.69 -4.00 12.41
CA THR A 537 -14.32 -4.32 12.81
C THR A 537 -14.00 -3.60 14.11
N THR A 538 -13.44 -4.31 15.06
CA THR A 538 -13.02 -3.78 16.36
C THR A 538 -11.62 -4.26 16.65
N GLY A 539 -10.78 -3.39 17.20
CA GLY A 539 -9.41 -3.79 17.46
C GLY A 539 -8.59 -2.81 18.28
N LEU A 540 -7.35 -3.20 18.45
CA LEU A 540 -6.28 -2.45 19.11
C LEU A 540 -5.09 -2.35 18.16
N GLU A 541 -4.46 -1.20 18.13
CA GLU A 541 -3.17 -0.94 17.48
C GLU A 541 -2.23 -0.32 18.51
N ALA A 542 -1.00 -0.79 18.53
CA ALA A 542 0.03 -0.22 19.40
C ALA A 542 1.38 -0.22 18.67
N ASP A 543 2.08 0.89 18.74
CA ASP A 543 3.40 1.11 18.17
C ASP A 543 4.33 1.60 19.30
N LEU A 544 5.44 0.89 19.54
CA LEU A 544 6.47 1.25 20.50
C LEU A 544 7.81 1.42 19.80
N ARG A 545 8.51 2.51 20.10
CA ARG A 545 9.92 2.72 19.78
C ARG A 545 10.66 3.06 21.05
N TRP A 546 11.81 2.44 21.26
CA TRP A 546 12.59 2.61 22.46
C TRP A 546 14.09 2.58 22.15
N LEU A 547 14.80 3.61 22.61
CA LEU A 547 16.26 3.74 22.62
C LEU A 547 16.74 3.55 24.05
N PRO A 548 16.99 2.31 24.52
CA PRO A 548 17.45 2.04 25.89
C PRO A 548 18.73 2.80 26.25
N ASN A 549 19.61 2.93 25.27
CA ASN A 549 20.86 3.65 25.32
C ASN A 549 21.37 3.89 23.89
N GLU A 550 22.53 4.48 23.72
CA GLU A 550 23.15 4.79 22.41
C GLU A 550 23.49 3.57 21.56
N THR A 551 23.48 2.35 22.13
CA THR A 551 23.86 1.13 21.41
C THR A 551 22.66 0.24 21.06
N TRP A 552 21.48 0.50 21.60
CA TRP A 552 20.31 -0.30 21.36
C TRP A 552 19.13 0.52 20.83
N SER A 553 18.53 0.05 19.77
CA SER A 553 17.21 0.49 19.33
C SER A 553 16.25 -0.69 19.26
N VAL A 554 15.03 -0.52 19.78
CA VAL A 554 14.00 -1.56 19.87
C VAL A 554 12.69 -1.00 19.36
N TYR A 555 11.93 -1.81 18.63
CA TYR A 555 10.54 -1.53 18.32
C TYR A 555 9.64 -2.72 18.62
N ALA A 556 8.39 -2.45 18.93
CA ALA A 556 7.36 -3.47 19.10
C ALA A 556 6.02 -2.93 18.59
N ASN A 557 5.41 -3.61 17.64
CA ASN A 557 4.15 -3.24 17.02
C ASN A 557 3.14 -4.37 17.20
N LEU A 558 1.92 -4.01 17.60
CA LEU A 558 0.85 -4.95 17.86
C LEU A 558 -0.44 -4.49 17.18
N GLY A 559 -1.03 -5.34 16.38
CA GLY A 559 -2.40 -5.24 15.89
C GLY A 559 -3.25 -6.38 16.42
N VAL A 560 -4.39 -6.08 17.00
CA VAL A 560 -5.44 -7.05 17.33
C VAL A 560 -6.70 -6.64 16.58
N LEU A 561 -7.34 -7.61 15.91
CA LEU A 561 -8.45 -7.34 15.02
C LEU A 561 -9.54 -8.41 15.15
N ARG A 562 -10.77 -7.96 15.26
CA ARG A 562 -11.96 -8.76 15.05
C ARG A 562 -12.78 -8.11 13.94
N ALA A 563 -12.73 -8.68 12.74
CA ALA A 563 -13.46 -8.19 11.57
C ALA A 563 -14.50 -9.23 11.18
N ARG A 564 -15.80 -8.90 11.19
CA ARG A 564 -16.89 -9.84 10.96
C ARG A 564 -17.95 -9.24 10.05
N PHE A 565 -18.66 -10.13 9.36
CA PHE A 565 -19.94 -9.80 8.78
C PHE A 565 -21.03 -9.88 9.86
N ASP A 566 -21.85 -8.83 10.01
CA ASP A 566 -23.05 -8.87 10.83
C ASP A 566 -24.17 -9.55 10.05
N GLU A 567 -24.36 -9.12 8.80
CA GLU A 567 -25.32 -9.67 7.86
C GLU A 567 -24.62 -9.86 6.52
N PHE A 568 -24.61 -11.07 6.01
CA PHE A 568 -24.19 -11.37 4.65
C PHE A 568 -24.83 -12.67 4.19
N VAL A 569 -25.91 -12.55 3.44
CA VAL A 569 -26.67 -13.67 2.92
C VAL A 569 -26.55 -13.71 1.40
N THR A 570 -26.02 -14.81 0.86
CA THR A 570 -26.06 -15.12 -0.56
C THR A 570 -27.11 -16.20 -0.83
N PRO A 571 -27.50 -16.43 -2.09
CA PRO A 571 -28.41 -17.55 -2.42
C PRO A 571 -27.91 -18.94 -1.96
N GLN A 572 -26.59 -19.10 -1.76
CA GLN A 572 -25.92 -20.36 -1.44
C GLN A 572 -25.57 -20.50 0.04
N VAL A 573 -25.29 -19.37 0.73
CA VAL A 573 -24.75 -19.42 2.08
C VAL A 573 -25.07 -18.15 2.88
N ASP A 574 -25.29 -18.32 4.18
CA ASP A 574 -25.29 -17.23 5.17
C ASP A 574 -23.92 -17.16 5.84
N LEU A 575 -23.23 -16.02 5.67
CA LEU A 575 -21.92 -15.74 6.25
C LEU A 575 -22.01 -14.80 7.47
N GLY A 576 -23.20 -14.53 7.98
CA GLY A 576 -23.41 -13.75 9.21
C GLY A 576 -22.57 -14.30 10.37
N GLY A 577 -21.84 -13.44 11.05
CA GLY A 577 -20.92 -13.81 12.14
C GLY A 577 -19.57 -14.37 11.73
N ARG A 578 -19.31 -14.63 10.42
CA ARG A 578 -18.02 -15.09 9.91
C ARG A 578 -17.00 -13.96 9.91
N ASP A 579 -15.73 -14.28 10.19
CA ASP A 579 -14.62 -13.33 10.02
C ASP A 579 -14.44 -12.97 8.54
N GLN A 580 -14.09 -11.72 8.25
CA GLN A 580 -13.84 -11.22 6.90
C GLN A 580 -12.52 -11.79 6.35
N ALA A 581 -12.40 -11.84 5.03
CA ALA A 581 -11.20 -12.35 4.37
C ALA A 581 -10.02 -11.38 4.55
N HIS A 582 -8.78 -11.90 4.55
CA HIS A 582 -7.54 -11.17 4.74
C HIS A 582 -7.50 -10.28 6.01
N ALA A 583 -8.21 -10.69 7.05
CA ALA A 583 -8.32 -10.01 8.33
C ALA A 583 -7.79 -10.89 9.48
N PRO A 584 -6.47 -11.08 9.62
CA PRO A 584 -5.87 -11.86 10.70
C PRO A 584 -6.22 -11.25 12.05
N ARG A 585 -6.53 -12.09 13.06
CA ARG A 585 -6.96 -11.61 14.39
C ARG A 585 -5.85 -10.95 15.17
N TYR A 586 -4.60 -11.25 14.86
CA TYR A 586 -3.45 -10.54 15.41
C TYR A 586 -2.33 -10.39 14.37
N SER A 587 -1.57 -9.33 14.53
CA SER A 587 -0.30 -9.08 13.88
C SER A 587 0.67 -8.54 14.93
N VAL A 588 1.86 -9.11 15.03
CA VAL A 588 2.91 -8.70 15.96
C VAL A 588 4.20 -8.53 15.17
N ALA A 589 4.92 -7.45 15.42
CA ALA A 589 6.26 -7.26 14.93
C ALA A 589 7.17 -6.74 16.05
N LEU A 590 8.33 -7.35 16.19
CA LEU A 590 9.34 -7.00 17.17
C LEU A 590 10.67 -6.86 16.46
N GLY A 591 11.44 -5.84 16.78
CA GLY A 591 12.79 -5.70 16.27
C GLY A 591 13.74 -5.12 17.31
N ALA A 592 14.98 -5.57 17.27
CA ALA A 592 16.05 -5.06 18.09
C ALA A 592 17.33 -4.94 17.26
N ARG A 593 17.98 -3.78 17.35
CA ARG A 593 19.29 -3.52 16.76
C ARG A 593 20.28 -3.17 17.87
N TYR A 594 21.41 -3.83 17.82
CA TYR A 594 22.57 -3.53 18.63
C TYR A 594 23.67 -2.91 17.76
N GLN A 595 24.14 -1.73 18.13
CA GLN A 595 25.23 -1.01 17.49
C GLN A 595 26.45 -0.97 18.43
N HIS A 596 27.51 -1.65 18.05
CA HIS A 596 28.76 -1.58 18.81
C HIS A 596 29.56 -0.30 18.47
N PRO A 597 30.27 0.34 19.41
CA PRO A 597 31.06 1.56 19.14
C PRO A 597 32.13 1.41 18.06
N SER A 598 32.54 0.18 17.70
CA SER A 598 33.45 -0.07 16.58
C SER A 598 32.80 0.07 15.21
N GLY A 599 31.48 0.24 15.13
CA GLY A 599 30.69 0.22 13.89
C GLY A 599 30.04 -1.13 13.56
N LEU A 600 30.37 -2.23 14.26
CA LEU A 600 29.68 -3.50 14.07
C LEU A 600 28.24 -3.40 14.58
N PHE A 601 27.29 -3.98 13.84
CA PHE A 601 25.91 -4.07 14.30
C PHE A 601 25.28 -5.43 14.01
N ALA A 602 24.26 -5.75 14.80
CA ALA A 602 23.37 -6.87 14.59
C ALA A 602 21.92 -6.41 14.75
N ARG A 603 21.02 -6.87 13.88
CA ARG A 603 19.59 -6.62 13.98
C ARG A 603 18.81 -7.90 13.78
N LEU A 604 17.80 -8.11 14.63
CA LEU A 604 16.85 -9.21 14.54
C LEU A 604 15.45 -8.61 14.47
N ASP A 605 14.69 -9.02 13.46
CA ASP A 605 13.28 -8.67 13.29
C ASP A 605 12.45 -9.95 13.31
N LEU A 606 11.38 -9.96 14.09
CA LEU A 606 10.44 -11.06 14.23
C LEU A 606 9.04 -10.53 13.88
N SER A 607 8.30 -11.26 13.07
CA SER A 607 6.89 -10.98 12.83
C SER A 607 6.05 -12.24 12.99
N SER A 608 4.83 -12.08 13.48
CA SER A 608 3.85 -13.16 13.62
C SER A 608 2.47 -12.69 13.20
N ARG A 609 1.76 -13.56 12.51
CA ARG A 609 0.44 -13.28 11.98
C ARG A 609 -0.48 -14.47 12.17
N ASP A 610 -1.75 -14.20 12.54
CA ASP A 610 -2.78 -15.23 12.69
C ASP A 610 -3.27 -15.74 11.33
N ALA A 611 -3.92 -16.87 11.35
CA ALA A 611 -4.64 -17.43 10.21
C ALA A 611 -5.80 -16.53 9.79
N PHE A 612 -6.04 -16.43 8.49
CA PHE A 612 -7.13 -15.65 7.92
C PHE A 612 -7.82 -16.41 6.77
N TYR A 613 -9.09 -16.09 6.53
CA TYR A 613 -9.79 -16.60 5.35
C TYR A 613 -9.23 -15.98 4.08
N PHE A 614 -9.05 -16.79 3.03
CA PHE A 614 -8.56 -16.31 1.76
C PHE A 614 -9.62 -15.54 0.97
N ASP A 615 -10.88 -15.94 1.08
CA ASP A 615 -11.97 -15.37 0.30
C ASP A 615 -13.32 -15.46 1.04
N VAL A 616 -14.34 -14.81 0.49
CA VAL A 616 -15.72 -14.88 1.00
C VAL A 616 -16.50 -16.05 0.41
N SER A 617 -16.11 -16.58 -0.74
CA SER A 617 -16.81 -17.64 -1.46
C SER A 617 -16.62 -19.04 -0.86
N HIS A 618 -15.59 -19.22 -0.01
CA HIS A 618 -15.25 -20.52 0.61
C HIS A 618 -14.69 -20.35 2.03
N ASN A 619 -14.52 -21.45 2.76
CA ASN A 619 -14.07 -21.44 4.15
C ASN A 619 -12.59 -21.81 4.35
N GLU A 620 -11.81 -21.85 3.27
CA GLU A 620 -10.38 -22.14 3.34
C GLU A 620 -9.61 -20.96 3.95
N LYS A 621 -8.60 -21.31 4.78
CA LYS A 621 -7.77 -20.37 5.52
C LYS A 621 -6.28 -20.57 5.26
N SER A 622 -5.53 -19.49 5.42
CA SER A 622 -4.09 -19.59 5.67
C SER A 622 -3.81 -20.27 7.01
N GLN A 623 -2.58 -20.69 7.21
CA GLN A 623 -2.07 -21.02 8.54
C GLN A 623 -1.51 -19.75 9.21
N ALA A 624 -1.48 -19.72 10.53
CA ALA A 624 -0.72 -18.73 11.27
C ALA A 624 0.78 -18.97 11.03
N PHE A 625 1.55 -17.90 10.88
CA PHE A 625 2.97 -18.01 10.56
C PHE A 625 3.83 -17.01 11.32
N GLN A 626 5.13 -17.29 11.37
CA GLN A 626 6.14 -16.46 12.02
C GLN A 626 7.34 -16.32 11.09
N LEU A 627 7.81 -15.11 10.91
CA LEU A 627 9.01 -14.82 10.12
C LEU A 627 10.10 -14.23 11.04
N ALA A 628 11.33 -14.62 10.78
CA ALA A 628 12.49 -14.07 11.44
C ALA A 628 13.50 -13.61 10.39
N HIS A 629 14.05 -12.40 10.58
CA HIS A 629 15.04 -11.81 9.69
C HIS A 629 16.26 -11.38 10.52
N LEU A 630 17.45 -11.71 10.06
CA LEU A 630 18.71 -11.37 10.72
C LEU A 630 19.55 -10.50 9.80
N ARG A 631 20.20 -9.48 10.37
CA ARG A 631 21.19 -8.65 9.69
C ARG A 631 22.42 -8.49 10.55
N LEU A 632 23.58 -8.59 9.94
CA LEU A 632 24.88 -8.39 10.55
C LEU A 632 25.67 -7.47 9.65
N GLY A 633 26.22 -6.40 10.19
CA GLY A 633 26.90 -5.45 9.34
C GLY A 633 27.91 -4.60 10.06
N TYR A 634 28.53 -3.74 9.28
CA TYR A 634 29.52 -2.76 9.73
C TYR A 634 29.15 -1.40 9.14
N GLU A 635 29.01 -0.40 9.98
CA GLU A 635 28.60 0.95 9.64
C GLU A 635 29.67 1.95 10.04
N GLN A 636 29.94 2.89 9.15
CA GLN A 636 30.80 4.03 9.32
C GLN A 636 30.05 5.29 8.87
N ASP A 637 30.56 6.46 9.17
CA ASP A 637 29.92 7.75 8.88
C ASP A 637 29.43 7.89 7.43
N ARG A 638 30.12 7.30 6.46
CA ARG A 638 29.84 7.45 5.04
C ARG A 638 29.41 6.20 4.32
N TRP A 639 29.56 5.03 4.93
CA TRP A 639 29.21 3.77 4.27
C TRP A 639 28.80 2.69 5.27
N THR A 640 27.96 1.80 4.77
CA THR A 640 27.48 0.63 5.50
C THR A 640 27.62 -0.60 4.60
N THR A 641 28.03 -1.71 5.17
CA THR A 641 27.94 -3.03 4.53
C THR A 641 27.23 -3.99 5.45
N GLU A 642 26.31 -4.78 4.92
CA GLU A 642 25.51 -5.71 5.72
C GLU A 642 25.20 -7.00 4.97
N LEU A 643 25.32 -8.11 5.68
CA LEU A 643 24.78 -9.41 5.31
C LEU A 643 23.38 -9.53 5.93
N TRP A 644 22.39 -9.90 5.13
CA TRP A 644 21.04 -10.13 5.59
C TRP A 644 20.54 -11.52 5.21
N ILE A 645 19.68 -12.07 6.08
CA ILE A 645 18.94 -13.32 5.87
C ILE A 645 17.48 -13.01 6.17
N ARG A 646 16.61 -13.13 5.16
CA ARG A 646 15.16 -13.02 5.30
C ARG A 646 14.55 -14.40 5.48
N ASN A 647 13.44 -14.46 6.21
CA ASN A 647 12.75 -15.72 6.53
C ASN A 647 13.77 -16.83 6.94
N MET A 648 14.65 -16.50 7.91
CA MET A 648 15.80 -17.38 8.28
C MET A 648 15.36 -18.78 8.75
N LEU A 649 14.12 -18.94 9.18
CA LEU A 649 13.54 -20.21 9.60
C LEU A 649 12.98 -21.04 8.43
N ASP A 650 12.97 -20.49 7.21
CA ASP A 650 12.37 -21.06 5.98
C ASP A 650 10.90 -21.45 6.17
N GLU A 651 10.15 -20.58 6.85
CA GLU A 651 8.73 -20.78 7.11
C GLU A 651 7.95 -20.79 5.80
N ARG A 652 7.10 -21.81 5.62
CA ARG A 652 6.24 -21.99 4.45
C ARG A 652 4.85 -21.43 4.74
N TYR A 653 4.55 -20.23 4.28
CA TYR A 653 3.30 -19.53 4.52
C TYR A 653 2.58 -19.20 3.23
N ALA A 654 1.25 -18.99 3.31
CA ALA A 654 0.41 -18.62 2.19
C ALA A 654 -0.07 -17.18 2.33
N VAL A 655 0.00 -16.43 1.24
CA VAL A 655 -0.45 -15.02 1.18
C VAL A 655 -1.75 -14.85 0.42
N ARG A 656 -2.12 -15.77 -0.47
CA ARG A 656 -3.37 -15.82 -1.22
C ARG A 656 -3.78 -17.27 -1.43
N GLY A 657 -5.07 -17.55 -1.57
CA GLY A 657 -5.57 -18.87 -1.89
C GLY A 657 -6.88 -18.83 -2.67
N PHE A 658 -7.01 -19.77 -3.61
CA PHE A 658 -8.20 -20.02 -4.39
C PHE A 658 -8.69 -21.43 -4.13
N TYR A 659 -10.02 -21.62 -4.07
CA TYR A 659 -10.64 -22.91 -3.87
C TYR A 659 -11.66 -23.17 -4.98
N PHE A 660 -11.25 -23.95 -5.98
CA PHE A 660 -12.06 -24.28 -7.16
C PHE A 660 -11.55 -25.57 -7.82
N GLY A 661 -12.29 -26.06 -8.79
CA GLY A 661 -11.87 -27.22 -9.59
C GLY A 661 -11.04 -26.80 -10.79
N ASN A 662 -9.78 -27.29 -10.87
CA ASN A 662 -8.87 -27.01 -11.98
C ASN A 662 -8.40 -28.27 -12.72
N GLU A 663 -8.56 -29.45 -12.15
CA GLU A 663 -7.96 -30.67 -12.69
C GLU A 663 -9.00 -31.56 -13.41
N PRO A 664 -8.84 -31.72 -14.75
CA PRO A 664 -9.74 -32.61 -15.51
C PRO A 664 -9.59 -34.10 -15.10
N PRO A 665 -10.61 -34.96 -15.35
CA PRO A 665 -11.88 -34.65 -16.02
C PRO A 665 -12.99 -34.20 -15.08
N ASP A 666 -12.87 -34.45 -13.77
CA ASP A 666 -13.94 -34.23 -12.80
C ASP A 666 -13.91 -32.86 -12.15
N PHE A 667 -12.85 -32.10 -12.35
CA PHE A 667 -12.62 -30.76 -11.77
C PHE A 667 -12.97 -30.70 -10.27
N PRO A 668 -12.37 -31.56 -9.42
CA PRO A 668 -12.65 -31.54 -8.00
C PRO A 668 -12.16 -30.27 -7.37
N ASN A 669 -12.96 -29.66 -6.47
CA ASN A 669 -12.54 -28.47 -5.75
C ASN A 669 -11.30 -28.76 -4.90
N ALA A 670 -10.24 -28.02 -5.10
CA ALA A 670 -8.98 -28.08 -4.37
C ALA A 670 -8.53 -26.67 -3.95
N LEU A 671 -7.72 -26.60 -2.89
CA LEU A 671 -7.13 -25.35 -2.44
C LEU A 671 -5.77 -25.15 -3.13
N TYR A 672 -5.65 -24.08 -3.88
CA TYR A 672 -4.40 -23.63 -4.48
C TYR A 672 -3.93 -22.36 -3.80
N VAL A 673 -2.66 -22.33 -3.39
CA VAL A 673 -2.12 -21.19 -2.62
C VAL A 673 -0.92 -20.57 -3.30
N ARG A 674 -0.89 -19.24 -3.29
CA ARG A 674 0.33 -18.47 -3.50
C ARG A 674 1.15 -18.51 -2.23
N ARG A 675 2.34 -19.07 -2.32
CA ARG A 675 3.31 -19.07 -1.23
C ARG A 675 3.97 -17.70 -1.12
N GLY A 676 4.23 -17.26 0.10
CA GLY A 676 5.15 -16.17 0.39
C GLY A 676 6.62 -16.57 0.16
N ASP A 677 7.50 -15.58 0.21
CA ASP A 677 8.91 -15.74 -0.13
C ASP A 677 9.61 -16.72 0.83
N PRO A 678 10.39 -17.68 0.31
CA PRO A 678 11.18 -18.61 1.10
C PRO A 678 12.33 -17.88 1.81
N ARG A 679 13.21 -18.62 2.50
CA ARG A 679 14.44 -18.06 3.02
C ARG A 679 15.30 -17.55 1.87
N SER A 680 15.78 -16.32 2.03
CA SER A 680 16.71 -15.67 1.11
C SER A 680 17.83 -14.95 1.88
N TRP A 681 18.97 -14.74 1.22
CA TRP A 681 20.10 -14.03 1.81
C TRP A 681 20.80 -13.15 0.77
N GLY A 682 21.49 -12.14 1.25
CA GLY A 682 22.23 -11.24 0.38
C GLY A 682 23.15 -10.31 1.13
N LEU A 683 23.87 -9.52 0.35
CA LEU A 683 24.82 -8.50 0.79
C LEU A 683 24.39 -7.16 0.22
N THR A 684 24.34 -6.14 1.08
CA THR A 684 24.09 -4.76 0.67
C THR A 684 25.26 -3.86 1.07
N PHE A 685 25.68 -3.00 0.16
CA PHE A 685 26.63 -1.93 0.41
C PHE A 685 25.93 -0.58 0.14
N ARG A 686 26.06 0.37 1.08
CA ARG A 686 25.54 1.72 0.97
C ARG A 686 26.64 2.75 1.17
N LEU A 687 26.60 3.82 0.39
CA LEU A 687 27.47 4.98 0.48
C LEU A 687 26.64 6.26 0.59
N ARG A 688 27.06 7.19 1.46
CA ARG A 688 26.46 8.52 1.61
C ARG A 688 27.56 9.58 1.72
N LEU A 689 27.37 10.68 1.01
CA LEU A 689 28.27 11.84 1.00
C LEU A 689 27.48 13.12 1.16
#